data_0a0f134372dd214bdbb68713dfa4dd22
#
_entry.id   0a0f134372dd214bdbb68713dfa4dd22
#
_cell.length_a   1.000
_cell.length_b   1.000
_cell.length_c   1.000
_cell.angle_alpha   90.00
_cell.angle_beta   90.00
_cell.angle_gamma   90.00
#
_symmetry.space_group_name_H-M   'P 1'
#
loop_
_entity.id
_entity.type
_entity.pdbx_description
1 polymer ?
#
loop_
_entity_poly.entity_id
_entity_poly.type
_entity_poly.pdbx_seq_one_letter_code
_entity_poly.pdbx_strand_id
1 'polypeptide(L)'
;MYKRKFIPLVLLMILIVNGCSNKQEVVLTPVDYVNPYMGNISHLLVPTYPTVHLPNSMLRIYPERADYTSDKIKGLPVIVTSHRGKSAFSLSFYQGAESGLQPVYYYCYDNEVIKPYSYSSYFEEEEVSTKFAPSHQAGIYELSFRKNNAPYLILSTTNGELKTTENTISGYQNIDHQTKVYVYMETSALPEKTMTVSKEEINHSHTAIKGKNVGIALLYSTDIKTIKVRYGISFIDEKQAKANLQREIKDYDVENQMNIAKNIWNQTLNKIKVEGIDENAKAIFYTSLYRTYERMICLSEDNRYYSAFDNSIHKDSVPFYTDDWIWDTYRAVHPLRVIIEPQMEADMIQSFIRMAQQMEHNWMPTFPEVTGDSRRMNSNHGVATVIDSYIKGIRNFDLSAAYEACKLGITEKTLAPWSGIKGGEITKFYWENGYLPALAPGEQETADEVHPFEKRQPAAVTLGTSYDEWCLAQIAKQLGYEKDYNYFLQGSKNYRNIFNPETKFFHPKNAKGEFIEPFGYATAGGLGAREAYGENNGWIYRWDVPHNIADLIELMGGKEAFRNNLETMYNTPLGEAKYVFYAQLPDHTGNVGQFSMANEPSMHIPYLYNYIGEPWRTQKRVRTLLDEWFRNDLMGLPGDEDGGGMSAFVVFSMLGFYPITPGLPIYVIGTPMFERAVIETGAGKSFEVIAHNYSPTNKYIQSAKLNGKDWNQSWFEHKELMNGGKLEFTMGNTPNKNWAADSAPPSFEMNK
;
A
#
# COMPACT_ATOMS: atom_id res chain seq x y z
N MET A 1 -74.61 -51.43 -12.80
CA MET A 1 -75.10 -51.09 -11.46
C MET A 1 -73.93 -51.01 -10.51
N TYR A 2 -73.33 -49.79 -10.29
CA TYR A 2 -72.30 -49.57 -9.28
C TYR A 2 -72.70 -48.33 -8.49
N LYS A 3 -72.96 -48.51 -7.24
CA LYS A 3 -73.30 -47.41 -6.30
C LYS A 3 -72.06 -46.66 -5.91
N ARG A 4 -71.96 -45.34 -6.20
CA ARG A 4 -70.97 -44.40 -5.68
C ARG A 4 -71.37 -43.98 -4.27
N LYS A 5 -70.49 -44.23 -3.30
CA LYS A 5 -70.58 -43.69 -1.92
C LYS A 5 -69.93 -42.30 -1.92
N PHE A 6 -70.65 -41.30 -1.49
CA PHE A 6 -70.12 -39.94 -1.13
C PHE A 6 -69.41 -39.99 0.24
N ILE A 7 -68.21 -39.49 0.29
CA ILE A 7 -67.46 -39.16 1.52
C ILE A 7 -67.47 -37.65 1.67
N PRO A 8 -67.91 -37.07 2.82
CA PRO A 8 -67.85 -35.61 3.02
C PRO A 8 -66.42 -35.18 3.33
N LEU A 9 -65.95 -34.18 2.60
CA LEU A 9 -64.67 -33.51 2.75
C LEU A 9 -64.77 -32.56 3.95
N VAL A 10 -64.08 -32.85 5.06
CA VAL A 10 -63.94 -31.93 6.19
C VAL A 10 -62.84 -30.94 5.84
N LEU A 11 -63.23 -29.67 5.63
CA LEU A 11 -62.32 -28.55 5.38
C LEU A 11 -61.62 -28.20 6.71
N LEU A 12 -60.33 -28.56 6.84
CA LEU A 12 -59.47 -28.16 7.96
C LEU A 12 -58.89 -26.74 7.59
N MET A 13 -59.42 -25.69 8.19
CA MET A 13 -58.84 -24.34 8.08
C MET A 13 -57.55 -24.30 8.90
N ILE A 14 -56.40 -24.36 8.23
CA ILE A 14 -55.12 -24.04 8.83
C ILE A 14 -54.96 -22.51 8.86
N LEU A 15 -55.11 -21.94 10.04
CA LEU A 15 -54.70 -20.56 10.31
C LEU A 15 -53.17 -20.48 10.21
N ILE A 16 -52.66 -20.01 9.06
CA ILE A 16 -51.27 -19.60 8.92
C ILE A 16 -51.12 -18.28 9.68
N VAL A 17 -50.62 -18.35 10.90
CA VAL A 17 -50.14 -17.18 11.62
C VAL A 17 -48.84 -16.73 10.92
N ASN A 18 -48.94 -15.78 10.00
CA ASN A 18 -47.77 -15.07 9.48
C ASN A 18 -47.15 -14.27 10.64
N GLY A 19 -46.23 -14.87 11.36
CA GLY A 19 -45.29 -14.16 12.20
C GLY A 19 -44.37 -13.35 11.30
N CYS A 20 -44.71 -12.07 11.05
CA CYS A 20 -43.74 -11.10 10.56
C CYS A 20 -42.65 -10.98 11.63
N SER A 21 -41.60 -11.76 11.52
CA SER A 21 -40.33 -11.38 12.14
C SER A 21 -39.87 -10.15 11.39
N ASN A 22 -39.97 -8.98 11.98
CA ASN A 22 -39.20 -7.82 11.56
C ASN A 22 -37.71 -8.19 11.66
N LYS A 23 -37.16 -8.77 10.59
CA LYS A 23 -35.73 -8.72 10.39
C LYS A 23 -35.43 -7.23 10.24
N GLN A 24 -34.91 -6.60 11.28
CA GLN A 24 -34.24 -5.32 11.13
C GLN A 24 -33.20 -5.54 10.02
N GLU A 25 -33.37 -4.89 8.89
CA GLU A 25 -32.32 -4.81 7.87
C GLU A 25 -31.08 -4.26 8.58
N VAL A 26 -30.05 -5.07 8.66
CA VAL A 26 -28.74 -4.65 9.18
C VAL A 26 -28.19 -3.66 8.16
N VAL A 27 -28.23 -2.38 8.49
CA VAL A 27 -27.61 -1.34 7.66
C VAL A 27 -26.09 -1.53 7.75
N LEU A 28 -25.47 -1.97 6.65
CA LEU A 28 -24.03 -2.12 6.56
C LEU A 28 -23.34 -0.75 6.61
N THR A 29 -22.28 -0.67 7.38
CA THR A 29 -21.41 0.51 7.47
C THR A 29 -20.18 0.32 6.58
N PRO A 30 -19.42 1.38 6.22
CA PRO A 30 -18.24 1.24 5.34
C PRO A 30 -17.28 0.12 5.73
N VAL A 31 -16.99 -0.06 7.01
CA VAL A 31 -16.06 -1.11 7.46
C VAL A 31 -16.63 -2.52 7.29
N ASP A 32 -17.94 -2.68 7.20
CA ASP A 32 -18.56 -3.99 6.99
C ASP A 32 -18.35 -4.50 5.54
N TYR A 33 -18.07 -3.60 4.59
CA TYR A 33 -17.70 -3.92 3.21
C TYR A 33 -16.25 -4.35 3.05
N VAL A 34 -15.36 -4.01 3.98
CA VAL A 34 -13.94 -4.32 3.85
C VAL A 34 -13.73 -5.84 3.90
N ASN A 35 -13.06 -6.35 2.87
CA ASN A 35 -12.66 -7.74 2.73
C ASN A 35 -11.13 -7.88 2.82
N PRO A 36 -10.54 -8.14 4.00
CA PRO A 36 -9.10 -8.31 4.13
C PRO A 36 -8.52 -9.47 3.33
N TYR A 37 -9.36 -10.42 2.91
CA TYR A 37 -8.95 -11.58 2.11
C TYR A 37 -8.73 -11.27 0.63
N MET A 38 -9.14 -10.11 0.12
CA MET A 38 -8.97 -9.74 -1.27
C MET A 38 -7.48 -9.68 -1.65
N GLY A 39 -7.03 -10.51 -2.60
CA GLY A 39 -5.64 -10.56 -3.05
C GLY A 39 -4.71 -11.41 -2.19
N ASN A 40 -5.22 -12.19 -1.22
CA ASN A 40 -4.38 -13.04 -0.35
C ASN A 40 -3.72 -14.20 -1.09
N ILE A 41 -4.17 -14.53 -2.29
CA ILE A 41 -3.48 -15.42 -3.21
C ILE A 41 -2.89 -14.56 -4.31
N SER A 42 -1.57 -14.42 -4.33
CA SER A 42 -0.85 -13.71 -5.38
C SER A 42 -0.85 -14.50 -6.69
N HIS A 43 -0.82 -13.80 -7.80
CA HIS A 43 -0.62 -14.42 -9.11
C HIS A 43 0.76 -15.05 -9.23
N LEU A 44 1.81 -14.39 -8.72
CA LEU A 44 3.20 -14.89 -8.80
C LEU A 44 4.09 -14.50 -7.61
N LEU A 45 3.98 -13.29 -7.09
CA LEU A 45 4.92 -12.76 -6.10
C LEU A 45 4.35 -12.70 -4.68
N VAL A 46 4.22 -11.50 -4.14
CA VAL A 46 3.83 -11.32 -2.74
C VAL A 46 2.32 -11.23 -2.62
N PRO A 47 1.67 -12.09 -1.82
CA PRO A 47 0.24 -11.95 -1.54
C PRO A 47 0.00 -10.69 -0.70
N THR A 48 -1.18 -10.12 -0.83
CA THR A 48 -1.66 -9.10 0.09
C THR A 48 -2.05 -9.76 1.40
N TYR A 49 -1.46 -9.32 2.51
CA TYR A 49 -1.74 -9.94 3.81
C TYR A 49 -3.06 -9.45 4.41
N PRO A 50 -3.84 -10.34 5.06
CA PRO A 50 -5.09 -9.97 5.71
C PRO A 50 -4.81 -9.32 7.08
N THR A 51 -4.34 -8.08 7.06
CA THR A 51 -3.94 -7.34 8.26
C THR A 51 -5.12 -6.91 9.13
N VAL A 52 -4.87 -6.80 10.43
CA VAL A 52 -5.78 -6.23 11.43
C VAL A 52 -5.01 -5.10 12.12
N HIS A 53 -5.50 -3.88 11.98
CA HIS A 53 -4.83 -2.68 12.50
C HIS A 53 -5.83 -1.52 12.64
N LEU A 54 -5.43 -0.44 13.28
CA LEU A 54 -6.11 0.85 13.18
C LEU A 54 -5.44 1.73 12.11
N PRO A 55 -6.09 2.79 11.62
CA PRO A 55 -5.50 3.66 10.61
C PRO A 55 -4.11 4.14 11.02
N ASN A 56 -3.10 3.88 10.18
CA ASN A 56 -1.70 4.28 10.36
C ASN A 56 -1.11 3.90 11.73
N SER A 57 -1.59 2.83 12.36
CA SER A 57 -1.18 2.42 13.70
C SER A 57 0.20 1.75 13.69
N MET A 58 0.93 1.87 14.81
CA MET A 58 2.14 1.13 15.07
C MET A 58 1.86 -0.37 15.14
N LEU A 59 0.77 -0.76 15.80
CA LEU A 59 0.34 -2.15 15.90
C LEU A 59 -0.43 -2.56 14.66
N ARG A 60 0.09 -3.55 13.95
CA ARG A 60 -0.63 -4.32 12.93
C ARG A 60 -0.28 -5.79 13.10
N ILE A 61 -1.25 -6.65 12.90
CA ILE A 61 -1.06 -8.10 12.92
C ILE A 61 -1.69 -8.73 11.70
N TYR A 62 -1.24 -9.93 11.35
CA TYR A 62 -2.00 -10.91 10.58
C TYR A 62 -1.55 -12.32 10.98
N PRO A 63 -2.40 -13.36 10.80
CA PRO A 63 -2.03 -14.74 11.11
C PRO A 63 -0.88 -15.21 10.22
N GLU A 64 0.29 -15.52 10.81
CA GLU A 64 1.49 -15.95 10.07
C GLU A 64 1.33 -17.40 9.62
N ARG A 65 1.46 -17.63 8.30
CA ARG A 65 1.37 -18.94 7.66
C ARG A 65 2.33 -19.06 6.49
N ALA A 66 2.59 -20.29 6.00
CA ALA A 66 3.53 -20.52 4.90
C ALA A 66 3.07 -19.85 3.59
N ASP A 67 1.79 -20.02 3.28
CA ASP A 67 1.07 -19.30 2.23
C ASP A 67 -0.43 -19.27 2.62
N TYR A 68 -1.24 -18.57 1.83
CA TYR A 68 -2.64 -18.41 2.17
C TYR A 68 -3.44 -19.72 2.15
N THR A 69 -3.01 -20.72 1.40
CA THR A 69 -3.67 -22.04 1.32
C THR A 69 -3.22 -23.00 2.43
N SER A 70 -2.24 -22.60 3.27
CA SER A 70 -1.79 -23.41 4.40
C SER A 70 -2.90 -23.59 5.44
N ASP A 71 -3.07 -24.83 5.89
CA ASP A 71 -4.01 -25.21 6.96
C ASP A 71 -3.43 -24.97 8.36
N LYS A 72 -2.22 -24.39 8.46
CA LYS A 72 -1.54 -24.12 9.73
C LYS A 72 -1.15 -22.68 9.90
N ILE A 73 -1.36 -22.18 11.11
CA ILE A 73 -0.94 -20.86 11.59
C ILE A 73 0.15 -21.03 12.64
N LYS A 74 1.18 -20.19 12.57
CA LYS A 74 2.28 -20.12 13.52
C LYS A 74 1.91 -19.24 14.70
N GLY A 75 1.55 -19.85 15.84
CA GLY A 75 1.16 -19.11 17.04
C GLY A 75 0.09 -18.05 16.76
N LEU A 76 -0.03 -17.10 17.69
CA LEU A 76 -0.81 -15.86 17.48
C LEU A 76 0.17 -14.71 17.29
N PRO A 77 -0.02 -13.84 16.28
CA PRO A 77 0.87 -12.73 16.00
C PRO A 77 0.77 -11.65 17.10
N VAL A 78 1.89 -11.01 17.43
CA VAL A 78 1.90 -9.90 18.39
C VAL A 78 2.08 -8.57 17.67
N ILE A 79 3.03 -8.46 16.76
CA ILE A 79 3.23 -7.30 15.88
C ILE A 79 3.96 -7.71 14.62
N VAL A 80 3.54 -7.18 13.48
CA VAL A 80 4.25 -7.27 12.20
C VAL A 80 5.10 -6.02 12.00
N THR A 81 6.41 -6.20 11.76
CA THR A 81 7.39 -5.10 11.66
C THR A 81 8.01 -4.96 10.27
N SER A 82 7.64 -5.82 9.31
CA SER A 82 8.17 -5.78 7.95
C SER A 82 7.06 -5.95 6.90
N HIS A 83 7.34 -5.54 5.67
CA HIS A 83 6.42 -5.72 4.56
C HIS A 83 6.26 -7.18 4.12
N ARG A 84 7.19 -8.04 4.44
CA ARG A 84 7.16 -9.49 4.13
C ARG A 84 6.50 -10.31 5.24
N GLY A 85 5.82 -9.65 6.17
CA GLY A 85 4.89 -10.28 7.05
C GLY A 85 5.45 -11.15 8.15
N LYS A 86 6.63 -10.88 8.64
CA LYS A 86 7.19 -11.59 9.78
C LYS A 86 6.78 -10.93 11.09
N SER A 87 6.15 -11.71 11.96
CA SER A 87 5.82 -11.27 13.31
C SER A 87 7.07 -11.17 14.18
N ALA A 88 7.18 -10.08 14.94
CA ALA A 88 8.00 -10.05 16.13
C ALA A 88 7.17 -10.60 17.29
N PHE A 89 7.77 -11.48 18.06
CA PHE A 89 7.14 -12.32 19.07
C PHE A 89 6.07 -13.27 18.51
N SER A 90 5.74 -14.30 19.27
CA SER A 90 4.62 -15.19 19.02
C SER A 90 3.98 -15.58 20.35
N LEU A 91 2.67 -15.44 20.42
CA LEU A 91 1.88 -15.92 21.55
C LEU A 91 1.35 -17.32 21.19
N SER A 92 1.71 -18.31 21.99
CA SER A 92 1.28 -19.71 21.79
C SER A 92 0.52 -20.23 23.02
N PHE A 93 -0.24 -21.27 22.85
CA PHE A 93 -0.93 -21.99 23.92
C PHE A 93 -0.73 -23.50 23.77
N TYR A 94 -0.78 -24.22 24.87
CA TYR A 94 -0.55 -25.66 24.87
C TYR A 94 -1.32 -26.32 26.02
N GLN A 95 -1.85 -27.53 25.82
CA GLN A 95 -2.63 -28.27 26.79
C GLN A 95 -2.17 -29.73 26.87
N GLY A 96 -0.92 -29.95 27.20
CA GLY A 96 -0.33 -31.29 27.28
C GLY A 96 0.67 -31.43 28.43
N ALA A 97 1.46 -32.52 28.40
CA ALA A 97 2.51 -32.73 29.38
C ALA A 97 3.61 -31.67 29.23
N GLU A 98 4.17 -31.23 30.36
CA GLU A 98 5.22 -30.21 30.38
C GLU A 98 6.42 -30.56 29.48
N SER A 99 6.78 -31.83 29.37
CA SER A 99 7.86 -32.31 28.49
C SER A 99 7.63 -32.04 27.00
N GLY A 100 6.41 -31.67 26.60
CA GLY A 100 6.05 -31.28 25.24
C GLY A 100 6.09 -29.79 24.97
N LEU A 101 6.47 -28.97 25.97
CA LEU A 101 6.54 -27.51 25.78
C LEU A 101 7.57 -27.11 24.73
N GLN A 102 7.16 -26.22 23.85
CA GLN A 102 7.98 -25.58 22.81
C GLN A 102 7.79 -24.06 22.85
N PRO A 103 8.78 -23.27 22.41
CA PRO A 103 8.62 -21.83 22.34
C PRO A 103 7.51 -21.37 21.37
N VAL A 104 7.27 -22.11 20.29
CA VAL A 104 6.26 -21.77 19.25
C VAL A 104 5.57 -23.04 18.76
N TYR A 105 4.27 -22.94 18.54
CA TYR A 105 3.45 -24.01 17.99
C TYR A 105 2.87 -23.61 16.64
N TYR A 106 2.53 -24.62 15.84
CA TYR A 106 1.77 -24.49 14.59
C TYR A 106 0.45 -25.24 14.76
N TYR A 107 -0.65 -24.57 14.49
CA TYR A 107 -2.00 -25.08 14.73
C TYR A 107 -2.77 -25.21 13.44
N CYS A 108 -3.49 -26.32 13.26
CA CYS A 108 -4.60 -26.39 12.33
C CYS A 108 -5.74 -25.50 12.86
N TYR A 109 -6.43 -24.84 11.96
CA TYR A 109 -7.44 -23.85 12.34
C TYR A 109 -8.71 -23.98 11.48
N ASP A 110 -9.83 -23.54 12.02
CA ASP A 110 -11.12 -23.44 11.37
C ASP A 110 -11.87 -22.18 11.81
N ASN A 111 -12.97 -21.86 11.13
CA ASN A 111 -13.84 -20.73 11.45
C ASN A 111 -13.10 -19.37 11.57
N GLU A 112 -12.07 -19.18 10.75
CA GLU A 112 -11.30 -17.94 10.75
C GLU A 112 -12.13 -16.77 10.21
N VAL A 113 -12.16 -15.67 10.96
CA VAL A 113 -12.75 -14.40 10.53
C VAL A 113 -11.76 -13.27 10.78
N ILE A 114 -11.39 -12.58 9.70
CA ILE A 114 -10.54 -11.39 9.75
C ILE A 114 -11.36 -10.18 9.31
N LYS A 115 -11.36 -9.15 10.15
CA LYS A 115 -11.93 -7.83 9.89
C LYS A 115 -10.87 -6.76 10.19
N PRO A 116 -10.95 -5.56 9.65
CA PRO A 116 -9.99 -4.50 9.99
C PRO A 116 -9.76 -4.29 11.49
N TYR A 117 -10.76 -4.56 12.29
CA TYR A 117 -10.84 -4.28 13.72
C TYR A 117 -10.86 -5.53 14.62
N SER A 118 -10.77 -6.74 14.02
CA SER A 118 -10.82 -7.97 14.82
C SER A 118 -10.28 -9.18 14.06
N TYR A 119 -9.79 -10.14 14.83
CA TYR A 119 -9.46 -11.48 14.36
C TYR A 119 -10.12 -12.51 15.26
N SER A 120 -10.62 -13.59 14.70
CA SER A 120 -11.08 -14.77 15.45
C SER A 120 -10.82 -16.04 14.69
N SER A 121 -10.56 -17.13 15.42
CA SER A 121 -10.33 -18.46 14.86
C SER A 121 -10.59 -19.54 15.91
N TYR A 122 -10.80 -20.77 15.46
CA TYR A 122 -10.83 -21.97 16.28
C TYR A 122 -9.65 -22.87 15.92
N PHE A 123 -8.90 -23.32 16.93
CA PHE A 123 -7.75 -24.21 16.79
C PHE A 123 -8.12 -25.63 17.17
N GLU A 124 -8.06 -26.52 16.20
CA GLU A 124 -8.70 -27.82 16.25
C GLU A 124 -8.09 -28.78 17.29
N GLU A 125 -6.76 -28.99 17.20
CA GLU A 125 -6.07 -29.94 18.09
C GLU A 125 -6.08 -29.49 19.54
N GLU A 126 -6.03 -28.20 19.79
CA GLU A 126 -6.03 -27.66 21.14
C GLU A 126 -7.44 -27.36 21.67
N GLU A 127 -8.45 -27.38 20.80
CA GLU A 127 -9.85 -27.02 21.10
C GLU A 127 -9.95 -25.64 21.76
N VAL A 128 -9.25 -24.65 21.16
CA VAL A 128 -9.18 -23.26 21.65
C VAL A 128 -9.85 -22.33 20.65
N SER A 129 -10.80 -21.54 21.13
CA SER A 129 -11.32 -20.39 20.37
C SER A 129 -10.55 -19.13 20.76
N THR A 130 -10.20 -18.32 19.78
CA THR A 130 -9.53 -17.03 20.01
C THR A 130 -10.32 -15.85 19.45
N LYS A 131 -10.19 -14.70 20.10
CA LYS A 131 -10.60 -13.40 19.59
C LYS A 131 -9.48 -12.39 19.83
N PHE A 132 -9.34 -11.43 18.94
CA PHE A 132 -8.39 -10.32 19.04
C PHE A 132 -9.02 -9.00 18.66
N ALA A 133 -8.61 -7.93 19.35
CA ALA A 133 -8.91 -6.54 18.98
C ALA A 133 -7.66 -5.65 19.09
N PRO A 134 -7.40 -4.79 18.09
CA PRO A 134 -6.29 -3.87 18.07
C PRO A 134 -6.60 -2.54 18.76
N SER A 135 -5.54 -1.85 19.20
CA SER A 135 -5.47 -0.41 19.39
C SER A 135 -4.27 0.14 18.62
N HIS A 136 -3.87 1.41 18.81
CA HIS A 136 -2.75 2.00 18.05
C HIS A 136 -1.38 1.40 18.44
N GLN A 137 -1.18 1.14 19.73
CA GLN A 137 0.09 0.66 20.30
C GLN A 137 -0.13 -0.51 21.28
N ALA A 138 -1.33 -1.08 21.29
CA ALA A 138 -1.72 -2.15 22.18
C ALA A 138 -2.71 -3.11 21.51
N GLY A 139 -2.77 -4.34 22.01
CA GLY A 139 -3.71 -5.34 21.54
C GLY A 139 -4.25 -6.21 22.68
N ILE A 140 -5.39 -6.83 22.46
CA ILE A 140 -6.02 -7.73 23.44
C ILE A 140 -6.49 -9.01 22.77
N TYR A 141 -6.11 -10.15 23.37
CA TYR A 141 -6.59 -11.48 23.03
C TYR A 141 -7.54 -12.05 24.08
N GLU A 142 -8.50 -12.85 23.67
CA GLU A 142 -9.28 -13.75 24.50
C GLU A 142 -9.09 -15.17 23.98
N LEU A 143 -8.69 -16.10 24.87
CA LEU A 143 -8.47 -17.50 24.60
C LEU A 143 -9.44 -18.33 25.45
N SER A 144 -10.31 -19.12 24.81
CA SER A 144 -11.29 -19.97 25.47
C SER A 144 -10.96 -21.45 25.24
N PHE A 145 -10.64 -22.17 26.31
CA PHE A 145 -10.18 -23.56 26.34
C PHE A 145 -11.35 -24.49 26.60
N ARG A 146 -11.54 -25.53 25.77
CA ARG A 146 -12.60 -26.50 25.91
C ARG A 146 -12.12 -27.81 26.58
N LYS A 147 -10.84 -28.20 26.42
CA LYS A 147 -10.25 -29.34 27.09
C LYS A 147 -10.21 -29.16 28.60
N ASN A 148 -10.23 -30.28 29.34
CA ASN A 148 -10.07 -30.27 30.79
C ASN A 148 -8.59 -30.46 31.24
N ASN A 149 -7.66 -29.97 30.44
CA ASN A 149 -6.24 -29.99 30.74
C ASN A 149 -5.80 -28.61 31.20
N ALA A 150 -4.77 -28.55 32.03
CA ALA A 150 -4.16 -27.30 32.47
C ALA A 150 -3.57 -26.58 31.26
N PRO A 151 -3.96 -25.33 30.95
CA PRO A 151 -3.43 -24.61 29.82
C PRO A 151 -2.11 -23.93 30.14
N TYR A 152 -1.18 -23.97 29.19
CA TYR A 152 0.00 -23.13 29.15
C TYR A 152 -0.22 -22.00 28.16
N LEU A 153 0.23 -20.80 28.52
CA LEU A 153 0.38 -19.65 27.63
C LEU A 153 1.86 -19.35 27.47
N ILE A 154 2.33 -19.23 26.24
CA ILE A 154 3.75 -19.05 25.94
C ILE A 154 3.96 -17.79 25.12
N LEU A 155 4.72 -16.82 25.60
CA LEU A 155 5.24 -15.73 24.79
C LEU A 155 6.69 -16.04 24.39
N SER A 156 6.98 -16.01 23.11
CA SER A 156 8.32 -16.31 22.58
C SER A 156 8.88 -15.18 21.73
N THR A 157 10.22 -15.17 21.63
CA THR A 157 11.00 -14.27 20.79
C THR A 157 11.95 -15.08 19.91
N THR A 158 12.15 -14.64 18.66
CA THR A 158 13.12 -15.27 17.75
C THR A 158 14.58 -14.88 18.06
N ASN A 159 14.79 -13.69 18.62
CA ASN A 159 16.10 -13.18 19.01
C ASN A 159 15.96 -12.01 19.99
N GLY A 160 15.96 -12.27 21.29
CA GLY A 160 15.73 -11.23 22.28
C GLY A 160 15.85 -11.70 23.71
N GLU A 161 15.16 -11.02 24.60
CA GLU A 161 15.12 -11.31 26.03
C GLU A 161 13.68 -11.14 26.52
N LEU A 162 13.20 -12.11 27.30
CA LEU A 162 11.92 -12.08 27.99
C LEU A 162 12.11 -12.30 29.48
N LYS A 163 11.28 -11.65 30.29
CA LYS A 163 11.24 -11.82 31.75
C LYS A 163 9.79 -11.85 32.24
N THR A 164 9.55 -12.53 33.33
CA THR A 164 8.23 -12.67 33.94
C THR A 164 8.22 -12.25 35.38
N THR A 165 7.10 -11.69 35.81
CA THR A 165 6.81 -11.38 37.20
C THR A 165 5.31 -11.56 37.40
N GLU A 166 4.91 -12.48 38.27
CA GLU A 166 3.51 -12.83 38.52
C GLU A 166 2.78 -13.22 37.22
N ASN A 167 1.78 -12.43 36.81
CA ASN A 167 0.99 -12.62 35.59
C ASN A 167 1.44 -11.73 34.42
N THR A 168 2.67 -11.22 34.48
CA THR A 168 3.20 -10.35 33.42
C THR A 168 4.40 -10.98 32.72
N ILE A 169 4.53 -10.71 31.41
CA ILE A 169 5.75 -10.98 30.65
C ILE A 169 6.14 -9.68 29.96
N SER A 170 7.43 -9.33 30.05
CA SER A 170 7.98 -8.19 29.31
C SER A 170 9.34 -8.52 28.70
N GLY A 171 9.79 -7.70 27.76
CA GLY A 171 11.09 -7.90 27.14
C GLY A 171 11.16 -7.25 25.76
N TYR A 172 12.11 -7.73 24.96
CA TYR A 172 12.34 -7.20 23.62
C TYR A 172 12.70 -8.28 22.61
N GLN A 173 12.49 -7.96 21.34
CA GLN A 173 13.02 -8.70 20.19
C GLN A 173 13.85 -7.75 19.33
N ASN A 174 15.06 -8.20 18.92
CA ASN A 174 15.85 -7.50 17.91
C ASN A 174 15.22 -7.73 16.55
N ILE A 175 14.90 -6.65 15.84
CA ILE A 175 14.38 -6.70 14.47
C ILE A 175 15.55 -6.81 13.49
N ASP A 176 16.58 -6.02 13.76
CA ASP A 176 17.89 -6.07 13.09
C ASP A 176 19.02 -5.92 14.10
N HIS A 177 20.18 -5.42 13.67
CA HIS A 177 21.34 -5.23 14.55
C HIS A 177 21.17 -4.11 15.58
N GLN A 178 20.29 -3.14 15.32
CA GLN A 178 20.16 -1.93 16.14
C GLN A 178 18.72 -1.69 16.61
N THR A 179 17.72 -1.96 15.77
CA THR A 179 16.31 -1.73 16.05
C THR A 179 15.74 -2.85 16.93
N LYS A 180 15.06 -2.46 17.99
CA LYS A 180 14.34 -3.36 18.89
C LYS A 180 12.86 -3.00 18.94
N VAL A 181 12.02 -4.01 19.10
CA VAL A 181 10.66 -3.84 19.55
C VAL A 181 10.50 -4.43 20.95
N TYR A 182 9.85 -3.69 21.81
CA TYR A 182 9.58 -4.06 23.20
C TYR A 182 8.14 -4.46 23.36
N VAL A 183 7.89 -5.40 24.29
CA VAL A 183 6.55 -5.85 24.65
C VAL A 183 6.38 -5.81 26.17
N TYR A 184 5.18 -5.43 26.61
CA TYR A 184 4.71 -5.62 27.98
C TYR A 184 3.33 -6.24 27.93
N MET A 185 3.17 -7.42 28.51
CA MET A 185 1.97 -8.25 28.45
C MET A 185 1.46 -8.56 29.86
N GLU A 186 0.14 -8.53 30.04
CA GLU A 186 -0.56 -8.91 31.27
C GLU A 186 -1.65 -9.93 30.97
N THR A 187 -1.84 -10.89 31.86
CA THR A 187 -2.94 -11.88 31.75
C THR A 187 -4.00 -11.68 32.83
N SER A 188 -5.25 -12.02 32.51
CA SER A 188 -6.42 -11.83 33.40
C SER A 188 -6.45 -12.77 34.61
N ALA A 189 -5.65 -13.82 34.59
CA ALA A 189 -5.56 -14.82 35.64
C ALA A 189 -4.11 -14.93 36.13
N LEU A 190 -3.92 -15.30 37.42
CA LEU A 190 -2.62 -15.61 37.96
C LEU A 190 -2.19 -17.04 37.55
N PRO A 191 -0.97 -17.22 37.01
CA PRO A 191 -0.46 -18.55 36.75
C PRO A 191 -0.11 -19.30 38.03
N GLU A 192 -0.25 -20.64 38.04
CA GLU A 192 0.21 -21.49 39.12
C GLU A 192 1.74 -21.64 39.12
N LYS A 193 2.33 -21.63 37.91
CA LYS A 193 3.77 -21.74 37.70
C LYS A 193 4.21 -20.91 36.50
N THR A 194 5.44 -20.45 36.59
CA THR A 194 6.14 -19.79 35.47
C THR A 194 7.42 -20.57 35.16
N MET A 195 7.82 -20.61 33.90
CA MET A 195 9.04 -21.28 33.48
C MET A 195 9.60 -20.65 32.19
N THR A 196 10.91 -20.77 32.03
CA THR A 196 11.56 -20.43 30.76
C THR A 196 11.60 -21.66 29.86
N VAL A 197 11.42 -21.47 28.57
CA VAL A 197 11.33 -22.52 27.56
C VAL A 197 12.29 -22.23 26.41
N SER A 198 13.15 -23.21 26.13
CA SER A 198 13.95 -23.22 24.90
C SER A 198 13.77 -24.56 24.21
N LYS A 199 14.37 -24.74 23.04
CA LYS A 199 14.37 -26.05 22.34
C LYS A 199 15.07 -27.17 23.16
N GLU A 200 15.99 -26.76 24.03
CA GLU A 200 16.91 -27.65 24.75
C GLU A 200 16.48 -27.89 26.19
N GLU A 201 15.81 -26.93 26.85
CA GLU A 201 15.57 -26.94 28.29
C GLU A 201 14.26 -26.21 28.66
N ILE A 202 13.59 -26.76 29.67
CA ILE A 202 12.52 -26.10 30.44
C ILE A 202 13.06 -25.86 31.85
N ASN A 203 13.05 -24.63 32.33
CA ASN A 203 13.64 -24.26 33.59
C ASN A 203 12.65 -23.47 34.47
N HIS A 204 12.37 -23.99 35.67
CA HIS A 204 11.45 -23.41 36.64
C HIS A 204 12.10 -22.38 37.61
N SER A 205 13.40 -22.34 37.67
CA SER A 205 14.12 -21.47 38.59
C SER A 205 14.39 -20.10 37.99
N HIS A 206 14.29 -19.98 36.67
CA HIS A 206 14.61 -18.74 35.97
C HIS A 206 13.32 -17.95 35.67
N THR A 207 13.36 -16.65 35.99
CA THR A 207 12.30 -15.70 35.65
C THR A 207 12.61 -14.85 34.40
N ALA A 208 13.77 -15.08 33.78
CA ALA A 208 14.21 -14.41 32.57
C ALA A 208 14.96 -15.37 31.65
N ILE A 209 14.85 -15.16 30.35
CA ILE A 209 15.58 -15.93 29.33
C ILE A 209 16.00 -15.01 28.20
N LYS A 210 17.22 -15.19 27.70
CA LYS A 210 17.77 -14.45 26.56
C LYS A 210 18.35 -15.42 25.55
N GLY A 211 18.07 -15.22 24.28
CA GLY A 211 18.60 -16.08 23.22
C GLY A 211 17.78 -16.04 21.93
N LYS A 212 18.03 -17.08 21.12
CA LYS A 212 17.30 -17.31 19.86
C LYS A 212 16.21 -18.37 20.08
N ASN A 213 15.00 -18.10 19.60
CA ASN A 213 13.85 -19.02 19.71
C ASN A 213 13.61 -19.49 21.16
N VAL A 214 13.45 -18.52 22.05
CA VAL A 214 13.21 -18.75 23.47
C VAL A 214 11.88 -18.15 23.89
N GLY A 215 11.31 -18.63 24.99
CA GLY A 215 10.02 -18.17 25.49
C GLY A 215 9.86 -18.26 26.98
N ILE A 216 8.80 -17.67 27.50
CA ILE A 216 8.30 -17.82 28.85
C ILE A 216 6.93 -18.48 28.78
N ALA A 217 6.74 -19.54 29.53
CA ALA A 217 5.47 -20.25 29.66
C ALA A 217 4.85 -19.97 31.05
N LEU A 218 3.55 -19.69 31.04
CA LEU A 218 2.69 -19.53 32.21
C LEU A 218 1.72 -20.68 32.26
N LEU A 219 1.76 -21.51 33.32
CA LEU A 219 0.83 -22.60 33.57
C LEU A 219 -0.34 -22.12 34.41
N TYR A 220 -1.55 -22.46 34.02
CA TYR A 220 -2.78 -22.12 34.74
C TYR A 220 -3.50 -23.37 35.25
N SER A 221 -4.35 -23.19 36.29
CA SER A 221 -5.23 -24.24 36.80
C SER A 221 -6.18 -24.77 35.71
N THR A 222 -6.52 -26.03 35.79
CA THR A 222 -7.53 -26.72 34.94
C THR A 222 -8.92 -26.06 35.02
N ASP A 223 -9.20 -25.33 36.10
CA ASP A 223 -10.46 -24.62 36.29
C ASP A 223 -10.57 -23.34 35.45
N ILE A 224 -9.45 -22.82 34.96
CA ILE A 224 -9.39 -21.64 34.11
C ILE A 224 -9.77 -22.04 32.67
N LYS A 225 -10.97 -21.66 32.25
CA LYS A 225 -11.50 -21.91 30.90
C LYS A 225 -11.31 -20.75 29.94
N THR A 226 -11.02 -19.56 30.44
CA THR A 226 -10.77 -18.37 29.59
C THR A 226 -9.62 -17.58 30.17
N ILE A 227 -8.65 -17.29 29.31
CA ILE A 227 -7.53 -16.40 29.61
C ILE A 227 -7.61 -15.21 28.66
N LYS A 228 -7.62 -14.00 29.21
CA LYS A 228 -7.49 -12.78 28.41
C LYS A 228 -6.10 -12.23 28.58
N VAL A 229 -5.56 -11.74 27.48
CA VAL A 229 -4.18 -11.26 27.39
C VAL A 229 -4.23 -9.86 26.75
N ARG A 230 -3.78 -8.86 27.48
CA ARG A 230 -3.60 -7.53 26.92
C ARG A 230 -2.11 -7.18 26.88
N TYR A 231 -1.67 -6.49 25.84
CA TYR A 231 -0.27 -6.15 25.70
C TYR A 231 -0.09 -4.79 25.02
N GLY A 232 1.00 -4.13 25.35
CA GLY A 232 1.50 -2.94 24.67
C GLY A 232 2.83 -3.20 24.02
N ILE A 233 3.11 -2.48 22.97
CA ILE A 233 4.37 -2.51 22.21
C ILE A 233 5.02 -1.13 22.23
N SER A 234 6.33 -1.09 22.03
CA SER A 234 7.11 0.16 21.93
C SER A 234 8.39 -0.08 21.13
N PHE A 235 8.86 0.96 20.44
CA PHE A 235 10.22 0.99 19.89
C PHE A 235 11.21 1.75 20.79
N ILE A 236 10.76 2.27 21.95
CA ILE A 236 11.57 3.04 22.89
C ILE A 236 12.13 2.15 24.01
N ASP A 237 11.25 1.60 24.85
CA ASP A 237 11.62 0.70 25.95
C ASP A 237 10.40 -0.04 26.53
N GLU A 238 10.63 -0.98 27.47
CA GLU A 238 9.58 -1.74 28.14
C GLU A 238 8.64 -0.88 28.99
N LYS A 239 9.13 0.22 29.58
CA LYS A 239 8.31 1.13 30.39
C LYS A 239 7.31 1.85 29.48
N GLN A 240 7.75 2.22 28.29
CA GLN A 240 6.88 2.83 27.30
C GLN A 240 5.85 1.82 26.76
N ALA A 241 6.23 0.56 26.50
CA ALA A 241 5.28 -0.50 26.13
C ALA A 241 4.18 -0.67 27.20
N LYS A 242 4.56 -0.65 28.49
CA LYS A 242 3.61 -0.66 29.61
C LYS A 242 2.70 0.58 29.63
N ALA A 243 3.26 1.77 29.43
CA ALA A 243 2.51 3.03 29.41
C ALA A 243 1.51 3.04 28.24
N ASN A 244 1.90 2.54 27.06
CA ASN A 244 1.03 2.41 25.88
C ASN A 244 -0.14 1.49 26.17
N LEU A 245 0.10 0.31 26.78
CA LEU A 245 -0.98 -0.59 27.20
C LEU A 245 -1.95 0.09 28.15
N GLN A 246 -1.44 0.71 29.21
CA GLN A 246 -2.27 1.32 30.25
C GLN A 246 -3.09 2.50 29.76
N ARG A 247 -2.58 3.22 28.77
CA ARG A 247 -3.29 4.31 28.10
C ARG A 247 -4.42 3.82 27.24
N GLU A 248 -4.20 2.76 26.44
CA GLU A 248 -5.07 2.36 25.33
C GLU A 248 -6.08 1.26 25.69
N ILE A 249 -5.68 0.26 26.49
CA ILE A 249 -6.54 -0.87 26.88
C ILE A 249 -6.56 -0.98 28.40
N LYS A 250 -7.59 -0.43 29.02
CA LYS A 250 -7.67 -0.30 30.51
C LYS A 250 -8.17 -1.55 31.22
N ASP A 251 -8.92 -2.37 30.53
CA ASP A 251 -9.55 -3.56 31.09
C ASP A 251 -9.42 -4.78 30.13
N TYR A 252 -10.08 -5.86 30.46
CA TYR A 252 -10.07 -7.09 29.67
C TYR A 252 -11.35 -7.30 28.83
N ASP A 253 -12.04 -6.22 28.42
CA ASP A 253 -13.24 -6.31 27.59
C ASP A 253 -12.89 -6.27 26.10
N VAL A 254 -12.71 -7.47 25.52
CA VAL A 254 -12.35 -7.63 24.10
C VAL A 254 -13.46 -7.13 23.17
N GLU A 255 -14.73 -7.36 23.52
CA GLU A 255 -15.87 -6.95 22.69
C GLU A 255 -15.98 -5.41 22.65
N ASN A 256 -15.77 -4.75 23.79
CA ASN A 256 -15.72 -3.29 23.84
C ASN A 256 -14.57 -2.74 22.98
N GLN A 257 -13.37 -3.35 23.05
CA GLN A 257 -12.24 -2.93 22.23
C GLN A 257 -12.50 -3.14 20.74
N MET A 258 -13.14 -4.25 20.34
CA MET A 258 -13.57 -4.47 18.95
C MET A 258 -14.54 -3.38 18.47
N ASN A 259 -15.49 -2.98 19.32
CA ASN A 259 -16.44 -1.90 19.00
C ASN A 259 -15.75 -0.54 18.86
N ILE A 260 -14.77 -0.23 19.71
CA ILE A 260 -13.97 0.99 19.61
C ILE A 260 -13.22 1.00 18.27
N ALA A 261 -12.52 -0.09 17.95
CA ALA A 261 -11.77 -0.23 16.70
C ALA A 261 -12.68 -0.15 15.46
N LYS A 262 -13.86 -0.78 15.50
CA LYS A 262 -14.88 -0.70 14.44
C LYS A 262 -15.33 0.74 14.20
N ASN A 263 -15.58 1.50 15.29
CA ASN A 263 -16.01 2.89 15.20
C ASN A 263 -14.92 3.80 14.61
N ILE A 264 -13.65 3.61 14.99
CA ILE A 264 -12.52 4.34 14.41
C ILE A 264 -12.47 4.11 12.90
N TRP A 265 -12.56 2.86 12.46
CA TRP A 265 -12.58 2.54 11.03
C TRP A 265 -13.77 3.15 10.28
N ASN A 266 -14.96 3.10 10.87
CA ASN A 266 -16.12 3.73 10.25
C ASN A 266 -15.96 5.26 10.12
N GLN A 267 -15.40 5.93 11.12
CA GLN A 267 -15.11 7.36 11.03
C GLN A 267 -14.11 7.66 9.90
N THR A 268 -13.06 6.86 9.78
CA THR A 268 -12.03 7.00 8.75
C THR A 268 -12.59 6.75 7.36
N LEU A 269 -13.25 5.62 7.14
CA LEU A 269 -13.77 5.23 5.83
C LEU A 269 -14.95 6.11 5.37
N ASN A 270 -15.71 6.70 6.30
CA ASN A 270 -16.79 7.63 5.98
C ASN A 270 -16.31 8.96 5.37
N LYS A 271 -15.01 9.24 5.33
CA LYS A 271 -14.46 10.39 4.60
C LYS A 271 -14.75 10.31 3.09
N ILE A 272 -14.93 9.10 2.57
CA ILE A 272 -15.43 8.90 1.22
C ILE A 272 -16.62 7.94 1.28
N LYS A 273 -17.81 8.44 0.93
CA LYS A 273 -19.04 7.65 0.89
C LYS A 273 -19.41 7.37 -0.55
N VAL A 274 -19.68 6.11 -0.87
CA VAL A 274 -20.11 5.70 -2.20
C VAL A 274 -21.52 5.09 -2.16
N GLU A 275 -22.34 5.46 -3.13
CA GLU A 275 -23.74 5.02 -3.27
C GLU A 275 -23.92 4.32 -4.61
N GLY A 276 -24.58 3.17 -4.60
CA GLY A 276 -24.88 2.34 -5.77
C GLY A 276 -25.37 0.97 -5.33
N ILE A 277 -25.86 0.19 -6.26
CA ILE A 277 -26.46 -1.13 -6.00
C ILE A 277 -25.45 -2.28 -6.03
N ASP A 278 -24.23 -2.04 -6.49
CA ASP A 278 -23.21 -3.08 -6.62
C ASP A 278 -22.42 -3.23 -5.32
N GLU A 279 -22.78 -4.24 -4.54
CA GLU A 279 -22.12 -4.54 -3.25
C GLU A 279 -20.67 -5.02 -3.43
N ASN A 280 -20.33 -5.68 -4.54
CA ASN A 280 -18.93 -6.07 -4.82
C ASN A 280 -18.08 -4.86 -5.14
N ALA A 281 -18.60 -3.89 -5.90
CA ALA A 281 -17.90 -2.64 -6.17
C ALA A 281 -17.64 -1.86 -4.87
N LYS A 282 -18.61 -1.80 -3.95
CA LYS A 282 -18.41 -1.21 -2.61
C LYS A 282 -17.33 -1.96 -1.81
N ALA A 283 -17.33 -3.30 -1.85
CA ALA A 283 -16.33 -4.09 -1.15
C ALA A 283 -14.92 -3.84 -1.71
N ILE A 284 -14.75 -3.81 -3.03
CA ILE A 284 -13.48 -3.48 -3.68
C ILE A 284 -13.03 -2.06 -3.28
N PHE A 285 -13.93 -1.10 -3.34
CA PHE A 285 -13.64 0.30 -3.01
C PHE A 285 -13.19 0.48 -1.56
N TYR A 286 -14.00 -0.01 -0.61
CA TYR A 286 -13.68 0.16 0.83
C TYR A 286 -12.51 -0.69 1.28
N THR A 287 -12.27 -1.86 0.67
CA THR A 287 -11.05 -2.64 0.90
C THR A 287 -9.81 -1.88 0.41
N SER A 288 -9.89 -1.28 -0.78
CA SER A 288 -8.81 -0.48 -1.32
C SER A 288 -8.56 0.78 -0.47
N LEU A 289 -9.62 1.50 -0.06
CA LEU A 289 -9.48 2.65 0.82
C LEU A 289 -8.88 2.27 2.20
N TYR A 290 -9.30 1.14 2.78
CA TYR A 290 -8.73 0.59 4.01
C TYR A 290 -7.22 0.38 3.89
N ARG A 291 -6.72 -0.20 2.79
CA ARG A 291 -5.30 -0.49 2.58
C ARG A 291 -4.44 0.76 2.46
N THR A 292 -4.97 1.87 1.99
CA THR A 292 -4.22 3.14 1.96
C THR A 292 -3.87 3.67 3.35
N TYR A 293 -4.46 3.13 4.42
CA TYR A 293 -4.18 3.46 5.81
C TYR A 293 -3.32 2.41 6.54
N GLU A 294 -2.86 1.37 5.86
CA GLU A 294 -1.94 0.40 6.47
C GLU A 294 -0.54 0.99 6.68
N ARG A 295 -0.12 1.88 5.77
CA ARG A 295 1.17 2.60 5.77
C ARG A 295 0.91 4.09 5.51
N MET A 296 1.75 4.98 5.89
CA MET A 296 2.86 4.88 6.85
C MET A 296 2.32 4.63 8.26
N ILE A 297 3.16 4.07 9.15
CA ILE A 297 2.81 3.86 10.55
C ILE A 297 3.36 4.99 11.43
N CYS A 298 2.59 5.39 12.45
CA CYS A 298 2.99 6.39 13.44
C CYS A 298 3.81 5.74 14.55
N LEU A 299 5.10 6.11 14.69
CA LEU A 299 5.99 5.64 15.75
C LEU A 299 6.04 6.57 16.98
N SER A 300 5.25 7.64 17.00
CA SER A 300 5.25 8.57 18.14
C SER A 300 4.59 7.94 19.38
N GLU A 301 5.31 8.02 20.51
CA GLU A 301 4.94 7.50 21.82
C GLU A 301 5.14 8.60 22.88
N ASP A 302 4.06 9.22 23.34
CA ASP A 302 4.09 10.31 24.33
C ASP A 302 5.05 11.47 23.94
N ASN A 303 4.96 11.95 22.69
CA ASN A 303 5.81 12.99 22.10
C ASN A 303 7.29 12.59 21.99
N ARG A 304 7.59 11.30 21.93
CA ARG A 304 8.91 10.73 21.64
C ARG A 304 8.78 9.69 20.53
N TYR A 305 9.87 9.42 19.84
CA TYR A 305 9.95 8.31 18.89
C TYR A 305 11.37 7.78 18.81
N TYR A 306 11.53 6.50 18.52
CA TYR A 306 12.80 5.92 18.10
C TYR A 306 12.96 6.12 16.59
N SER A 307 14.15 6.57 16.19
CA SER A 307 14.54 6.65 14.79
C SER A 307 15.65 5.67 14.47
N ALA A 308 15.43 4.78 13.51
CA ALA A 308 16.45 3.89 12.98
C ALA A 308 17.43 4.60 12.02
N PHE A 309 17.18 5.87 11.68
CA PHE A 309 18.02 6.65 10.76
C PHE A 309 19.30 7.18 11.45
N ASP A 310 19.27 7.34 12.76
CA ASP A 310 20.43 7.67 13.61
C ASP A 310 20.53 6.81 14.90
N ASN A 311 19.62 5.83 15.03
CA ASN A 311 19.53 4.92 16.18
C ASN A 311 19.33 5.64 17.53
N SER A 312 18.54 6.70 17.52
CA SER A 312 18.32 7.56 18.68
C SER A 312 16.85 7.76 19.00
N ILE A 313 16.58 8.12 20.26
CA ILE A 313 15.23 8.51 20.70
C ILE A 313 15.13 10.03 20.63
N HIS A 314 14.16 10.51 19.85
CA HIS A 314 13.87 11.93 19.71
C HIS A 314 12.63 12.34 20.49
N LYS A 315 12.53 13.63 20.79
CA LYS A 315 11.36 14.26 21.38
C LYS A 315 10.81 15.30 20.42
N ASP A 316 9.55 15.13 20.04
CA ASP A 316 8.87 16.01 19.11
C ASP A 316 7.36 16.04 19.38
N SER A 317 6.74 17.20 19.15
CA SER A 317 5.29 17.38 19.28
C SER A 317 4.54 17.03 17.97
N VAL A 318 5.24 17.03 16.83
CA VAL A 318 4.67 16.60 15.55
C VAL A 318 4.87 15.08 15.42
N PRO A 319 3.84 14.32 15.06
CA PRO A 319 3.96 12.87 14.89
C PRO A 319 5.05 12.46 13.90
N PHE A 320 5.75 11.38 14.22
CA PHE A 320 6.75 10.78 13.35
C PHE A 320 6.19 9.51 12.70
N TYR A 321 6.19 9.51 11.38
CA TYR A 321 5.73 8.39 10.56
C TYR A 321 6.89 7.75 9.82
N THR A 322 6.83 6.43 9.62
CA THR A 322 7.80 5.67 8.82
C THR A 322 7.12 4.50 8.12
N ASP A 323 7.89 3.65 7.43
CA ASP A 323 7.40 2.49 6.70
C ASP A 323 6.57 2.90 5.48
N ASP A 324 7.23 3.55 4.52
CA ASP A 324 6.64 3.98 3.25
C ASP A 324 7.40 3.41 2.05
N TRP A 325 6.66 3.10 1.03
CA TRP A 325 7.17 2.62 -0.25
C TRP A 325 7.03 3.74 -1.27
N ILE A 326 7.87 4.78 -1.13
CA ILE A 326 7.72 6.05 -1.83
C ILE A 326 7.66 5.88 -3.35
N TRP A 327 8.39 4.90 -3.91
CA TRP A 327 8.38 4.61 -5.35
C TRP A 327 6.98 4.25 -5.87
N ASP A 328 6.17 3.63 -5.02
CA ASP A 328 4.80 3.20 -5.29
C ASP A 328 3.78 4.27 -4.86
N THR A 329 3.92 4.77 -3.63
CA THR A 329 2.91 5.58 -2.95
C THR A 329 2.82 7.02 -3.45
N TYR A 330 3.90 7.59 -4.01
CA TYR A 330 3.90 8.96 -4.51
C TYR A 330 2.87 9.19 -5.62
N ARG A 331 2.53 8.14 -6.39
CA ARG A 331 1.64 8.25 -7.56
C ARG A 331 0.20 8.53 -7.18
N ALA A 332 -0.29 7.95 -6.10
CA ALA A 332 -1.71 8.05 -5.73
C ALA A 332 -1.99 8.11 -4.22
N VAL A 333 -1.22 7.42 -3.35
CA VAL A 333 -1.50 7.40 -1.90
C VAL A 333 -1.32 8.78 -1.28
N HIS A 334 -0.17 9.42 -1.50
CA HIS A 334 0.08 10.78 -1.03
C HIS A 334 -0.89 11.79 -1.65
N PRO A 335 -1.15 11.79 -2.98
CA PRO A 335 -2.20 12.62 -3.56
C PRO A 335 -3.60 12.41 -2.96
N LEU A 336 -3.96 11.19 -2.53
CA LEU A 336 -5.22 10.93 -1.84
C LEU A 336 -5.25 11.56 -0.45
N ARG A 337 -4.16 11.41 0.32
CA ARG A 337 -4.01 12.01 1.65
C ARG A 337 -4.09 13.54 1.62
N VAL A 338 -3.51 14.17 0.61
CA VAL A 338 -3.65 15.62 0.39
C VAL A 338 -5.11 16.07 0.37
N ILE A 339 -6.01 15.22 -0.13
CA ILE A 339 -7.46 15.52 -0.18
C ILE A 339 -8.12 15.28 1.17
N ILE A 340 -7.94 14.08 1.75
CA ILE A 340 -8.74 13.61 2.88
C ILE A 340 -8.04 13.70 4.24
N GLU A 341 -6.69 13.80 4.26
CA GLU A 341 -5.84 13.83 5.47
C GLU A 341 -4.71 14.88 5.37
N PRO A 342 -5.00 16.14 5.04
CA PRO A 342 -3.95 17.13 4.71
C PRO A 342 -2.97 17.40 5.88
N GLN A 343 -3.42 17.35 7.14
CA GLN A 343 -2.52 17.52 8.28
C GLN A 343 -1.60 16.31 8.46
N MET A 344 -2.15 15.10 8.35
CA MET A 344 -1.37 13.87 8.42
C MET A 344 -0.32 13.81 7.29
N GLU A 345 -0.67 14.24 6.08
CA GLU A 345 0.26 14.33 4.97
C GLU A 345 1.40 15.31 5.26
N ALA A 346 1.11 16.47 5.84
CA ALA A 346 2.14 17.40 6.29
C ALA A 346 3.09 16.78 7.32
N ASP A 347 2.57 16.04 8.29
CA ASP A 347 3.34 15.36 9.34
C ASP A 347 4.20 14.23 8.74
N MET A 348 3.71 13.52 7.73
CA MET A 348 4.46 12.49 6.99
C MET A 348 5.62 13.09 6.21
N ILE A 349 5.41 14.19 5.47
CA ILE A 349 6.49 14.90 4.78
C ILE A 349 7.51 15.45 5.78
N GLN A 350 7.06 16.04 6.89
CA GLN A 350 7.96 16.48 7.94
C GLN A 350 8.77 15.32 8.54
N SER A 351 8.21 14.11 8.57
CA SER A 351 8.92 12.89 8.98
C SER A 351 10.02 12.51 7.99
N PHE A 352 9.79 12.61 6.67
CA PHE A 352 10.84 12.41 5.67
C PHE A 352 12.00 13.42 5.82
N ILE A 353 11.68 14.69 6.10
CA ILE A 353 12.69 15.73 6.37
C ILE A 353 13.53 15.37 7.59
N ARG A 354 12.89 14.89 8.67
CA ARG A 354 13.61 14.45 9.88
C ARG A 354 14.49 13.24 9.62
N MET A 355 14.01 12.25 8.86
CA MET A 355 14.80 11.10 8.46
C MET A 355 16.07 11.55 7.73
N ALA A 356 15.94 12.47 6.76
CA ALA A 356 17.07 13.04 6.05
C ALA A 356 18.06 13.73 6.99
N GLN A 357 17.59 14.57 7.90
CA GLN A 357 18.40 15.31 8.88
C GLN A 357 19.11 14.39 9.89
N GLN A 358 18.55 13.21 10.16
CA GLN A 358 19.11 12.20 11.06
C GLN A 358 20.13 11.29 10.36
N MET A 359 20.07 11.18 9.03
CA MET A 359 21.09 10.46 8.26
C MET A 359 22.35 11.30 8.06
N GLU A 360 23.50 10.65 7.95
CA GLU A 360 24.84 11.28 7.82
C GLU A 360 24.92 12.34 6.69
N HIS A 361 24.25 12.07 5.56
CA HIS A 361 24.39 12.87 4.35
C HIS A 361 23.19 13.77 4.05
N ASN A 362 22.19 13.83 4.91
CA ASN A 362 20.95 14.60 4.72
C ASN A 362 20.25 14.32 3.39
N TRP A 363 20.24 13.07 2.92
CA TRP A 363 19.53 12.70 1.71
C TRP A 363 18.07 12.37 2.01
N MET A 364 17.15 12.83 1.15
CA MET A 364 15.74 12.41 1.22
C MET A 364 15.67 10.89 1.18
N PRO A 365 14.90 10.22 2.08
CA PRO A 365 14.74 8.77 2.02
C PRO A 365 14.08 8.33 0.72
N THR A 366 14.43 7.13 0.27
CA THR A 366 13.87 6.54 -0.96
C THR A 366 12.88 5.42 -0.67
N PHE A 367 13.13 4.65 0.39
CA PHE A 367 12.26 3.54 0.81
C PHE A 367 12.39 3.35 2.32
N PRO A 368 11.84 4.28 3.13
CA PRO A 368 11.96 4.22 4.60
C PRO A 368 11.18 3.04 5.18
N GLU A 369 11.86 2.28 6.02
CA GLU A 369 11.30 1.19 6.79
C GLU A 369 11.48 1.47 8.30
N VAL A 370 10.90 0.64 9.16
CA VAL A 370 11.08 0.73 10.62
C VAL A 370 12.56 0.58 11.04
N THR A 371 13.37 -0.03 10.19
CA THR A 371 14.79 -0.32 10.37
C THR A 371 15.75 0.66 9.67
N GLY A 372 15.20 1.74 9.12
CA GLY A 372 15.96 2.75 8.36
C GLY A 372 15.60 2.77 6.87
N ASP A 373 16.35 3.52 6.06
CA ASP A 373 16.13 3.59 4.63
C ASP A 373 16.75 2.38 3.91
N SER A 374 15.93 1.47 3.42
CA SER A 374 16.38 0.31 2.66
C SER A 374 16.83 0.64 1.24
N ARG A 375 16.51 1.84 0.76
CA ARG A 375 16.87 2.38 -0.56
C ARG A 375 16.50 1.48 -1.73
N ARG A 376 15.47 0.68 -1.55
CA ARG A 376 14.91 -0.16 -2.62
C ARG A 376 14.42 0.70 -3.76
N MET A 377 14.30 0.09 -4.92
CA MET A 377 13.83 0.70 -6.16
C MET A 377 14.80 1.77 -6.71
N ASN A 378 14.45 2.32 -7.84
CA ASN A 378 15.20 3.40 -8.50
C ASN A 378 14.59 4.77 -8.20
N SER A 379 15.34 5.85 -8.53
CA SER A 379 14.89 7.23 -8.45
C SER A 379 14.72 7.79 -7.03
N ASN A 380 14.31 9.05 -6.92
CA ASN A 380 14.22 9.79 -5.66
C ASN A 380 12.86 10.48 -5.50
N HIS A 381 11.76 9.71 -5.71
CA HIS A 381 10.40 10.23 -5.83
C HIS A 381 9.82 10.90 -4.57
N GLY A 382 10.52 10.90 -3.44
CA GLY A 382 10.17 11.76 -2.31
C GLY A 382 10.03 13.22 -2.68
N VAL A 383 10.78 13.70 -3.69
CA VAL A 383 10.64 15.05 -4.24
C VAL A 383 9.27 15.30 -4.87
N ALA A 384 8.69 14.31 -5.53
CA ALA A 384 7.35 14.39 -6.11
C ALA A 384 6.27 14.55 -5.03
N THR A 385 6.38 13.77 -3.95
CA THR A 385 5.48 13.88 -2.78
C THR A 385 5.54 15.29 -2.17
N VAL A 386 6.73 15.84 -1.99
CA VAL A 386 6.93 17.19 -1.44
C VAL A 386 6.27 18.26 -2.30
N ILE A 387 6.55 18.28 -3.62
CA ILE A 387 6.01 19.34 -4.49
C ILE A 387 4.51 19.17 -4.72
N ASP A 388 4.00 17.94 -4.85
CA ASP A 388 2.57 17.70 -5.04
C ASP A 388 1.77 18.25 -3.86
N SER A 389 2.18 17.92 -2.64
CA SER A 389 1.57 18.41 -1.42
C SER A 389 1.66 19.95 -1.31
N TYR A 390 2.83 20.52 -1.58
CA TYR A 390 3.01 21.96 -1.49
C TYR A 390 2.15 22.73 -2.49
N ILE A 391 2.13 22.33 -3.75
CA ILE A 391 1.37 23.04 -4.79
C ILE A 391 -0.14 22.92 -4.60
N LYS A 392 -0.58 21.84 -3.95
CA LYS A 392 -1.97 21.60 -3.54
C LYS A 392 -2.37 22.26 -2.22
N GLY A 393 -1.49 23.03 -1.60
CA GLY A 393 -1.82 23.89 -0.47
C GLY A 393 -1.34 23.44 0.90
N ILE A 394 -0.68 22.29 1.03
CA ILE A 394 -0.08 21.84 2.30
C ILE A 394 1.12 22.74 2.61
N ARG A 395 1.18 23.28 3.84
CA ARG A 395 2.23 24.28 4.24
C ARG A 395 2.90 23.97 5.57
N ASN A 396 2.39 22.99 6.34
CA ASN A 396 2.85 22.72 7.70
C ASN A 396 4.08 21.80 7.73
N PHE A 397 5.06 22.04 6.85
CA PHE A 397 6.37 21.38 6.83
C PHE A 397 7.44 22.34 6.30
N ASP A 398 8.71 22.05 6.58
CA ASP A 398 9.84 22.89 6.16
C ASP A 398 10.24 22.62 4.69
N LEU A 399 9.68 23.41 3.78
CA LEU A 399 9.97 23.27 2.35
C LEU A 399 11.45 23.50 2.01
N SER A 400 12.14 24.39 2.72
CA SER A 400 13.57 24.66 2.48
C SER A 400 14.42 23.45 2.85
N ALA A 401 14.17 22.85 4.02
CA ALA A 401 14.85 21.63 4.44
C ALA A 401 14.53 20.45 3.52
N ALA A 402 13.27 20.32 3.08
CA ALA A 402 12.87 19.30 2.10
C ALA A 402 13.62 19.49 0.77
N TYR A 403 13.71 20.73 0.28
CA TYR A 403 14.46 21.07 -0.94
C TYR A 403 15.91 20.64 -0.87
N GLU A 404 16.63 20.99 0.21
CA GLU A 404 18.03 20.62 0.38
C GLU A 404 18.21 19.11 0.42
N ALA A 405 17.37 18.38 1.15
CA ALA A 405 17.43 16.92 1.24
C ALA A 405 17.18 16.25 -0.13
N CYS A 406 16.18 16.71 -0.88
CA CYS A 406 15.89 16.23 -2.23
C CYS A 406 17.04 16.54 -3.20
N LYS A 407 17.57 17.76 -3.14
CA LYS A 407 18.69 18.20 -4.00
C LYS A 407 19.92 17.34 -3.78
N LEU A 408 20.32 17.14 -2.51
CA LEU A 408 21.47 16.30 -2.16
C LEU A 408 21.24 14.82 -2.58
N GLY A 409 20.03 14.29 -2.45
CA GLY A 409 19.67 12.97 -2.92
C GLY A 409 19.83 12.78 -4.45
N ILE A 410 19.68 13.83 -5.23
CA ILE A 410 19.81 13.79 -6.70
C ILE A 410 21.23 14.17 -7.15
N THR A 411 21.91 15.09 -6.45
CA THR A 411 23.19 15.65 -6.90
C THR A 411 24.43 15.07 -6.20
N GLU A 412 24.28 14.31 -5.11
CA GLU A 412 25.40 13.72 -4.37
C GLU A 412 25.29 12.20 -4.21
N LYS A 413 24.09 11.69 -3.94
CA LYS A 413 23.88 10.24 -3.80
C LYS A 413 24.00 9.57 -5.15
N THR A 414 24.42 8.29 -5.17
CA THR A 414 24.33 7.49 -6.38
C THR A 414 22.89 7.37 -6.88
N LEU A 415 22.73 7.38 -8.21
CA LEU A 415 21.46 7.11 -8.88
C LEU A 415 21.20 5.62 -9.06
N ALA A 416 22.21 4.76 -8.81
CA ALA A 416 22.06 3.32 -8.89
C ALA A 416 21.08 2.80 -7.83
N PRO A 417 20.13 1.92 -8.20
CA PRO A 417 19.14 1.35 -7.27
C PRO A 417 19.79 0.59 -6.12
N TRP A 418 19.14 0.61 -4.95
CA TRP A 418 19.54 -0.11 -3.72
C TRP A 418 20.93 0.27 -3.18
N SER A 419 21.50 1.35 -3.60
CA SER A 419 22.80 1.82 -3.14
C SER A 419 22.68 3.10 -2.32
N GLY A 420 23.41 3.16 -1.22
CA GLY A 420 23.40 4.27 -0.27
C GLY A 420 24.74 4.96 -0.15
N ILE A 421 25.52 4.98 -1.20
CA ILE A 421 26.84 5.64 -1.24
C ILE A 421 26.77 6.91 -2.09
N LYS A 422 27.80 7.74 -2.01
CA LYS A 422 27.97 8.89 -2.91
C LYS A 422 28.11 8.44 -4.35
N GLY A 423 27.67 9.28 -5.29
CA GLY A 423 27.73 9.01 -6.71
C GLY A 423 29.14 8.66 -7.19
N GLY A 424 29.26 7.48 -7.80
CA GLY A 424 30.49 6.96 -8.40
C GLY A 424 30.63 7.36 -9.85
N GLU A 425 31.25 6.48 -10.66
CA GLU A 425 31.58 6.79 -12.06
C GLU A 425 30.34 6.86 -12.97
N ILE A 426 29.35 5.97 -12.77
CA ILE A 426 28.16 5.97 -13.64
C ILE A 426 27.21 7.11 -13.30
N THR A 427 27.12 7.49 -12.03
CA THR A 427 26.33 8.65 -11.60
C THR A 427 26.98 9.95 -12.08
N LYS A 428 28.30 10.10 -12.00
CA LYS A 428 29.02 11.25 -12.56
C LYS A 428 28.83 11.34 -14.06
N PHE A 429 28.85 10.20 -14.76
CA PHE A 429 28.55 10.16 -16.18
C PHE A 429 27.15 10.69 -16.48
N TYR A 430 26.15 10.34 -15.67
CA TYR A 430 24.80 10.89 -15.82
C TYR A 430 24.79 12.43 -15.68
N TRP A 431 25.43 12.98 -14.67
CA TRP A 431 25.47 14.44 -14.47
C TRP A 431 26.15 15.18 -15.63
N GLU A 432 27.10 14.54 -16.31
CA GLU A 432 27.82 15.13 -17.44
C GLU A 432 27.11 14.93 -18.79
N ASN A 433 26.42 13.80 -18.98
CA ASN A 433 25.91 13.37 -20.29
C ASN A 433 24.36 13.30 -20.34
N GLY A 434 23.67 13.40 -19.21
CA GLY A 434 22.21 13.38 -19.12
C GLY A 434 21.55 12.02 -19.34
N TYR A 435 22.26 10.91 -19.13
CA TYR A 435 21.69 9.56 -19.08
C TYR A 435 22.62 8.62 -18.32
N LEU A 436 22.06 7.58 -17.70
CA LEU A 436 22.85 6.54 -17.06
C LEU A 436 23.36 5.55 -18.12
N PRO A 437 24.67 5.22 -18.15
CA PRO A 437 25.22 4.37 -19.20
C PRO A 437 24.91 2.89 -18.95
N ALA A 438 24.42 2.18 -19.95
CA ALA A 438 24.32 0.72 -19.96
C ALA A 438 25.67 0.06 -20.21
N LEU A 439 25.80 -1.20 -19.81
CA LEU A 439 26.91 -2.06 -20.24
C LEU A 439 26.75 -2.48 -21.72
N ALA A 440 27.82 -2.49 -22.46
CA ALA A 440 27.83 -3.11 -23.78
C ALA A 440 27.69 -4.66 -23.66
N PRO A 441 27.17 -5.36 -24.66
CA PRO A 441 27.08 -6.81 -24.63
C PRO A 441 28.42 -7.48 -24.33
N GLY A 442 28.47 -8.30 -23.27
CA GLY A 442 29.68 -8.98 -22.81
C GLY A 442 30.59 -8.17 -21.88
N GLU A 443 30.29 -6.89 -21.64
CA GLU A 443 30.99 -6.06 -20.69
C GLU A 443 30.65 -6.48 -19.25
N GLN A 444 31.64 -6.44 -18.35
CA GLN A 444 31.47 -6.79 -16.95
C GLN A 444 31.22 -5.54 -16.11
N GLU A 445 30.33 -5.65 -15.12
CA GLU A 445 30.11 -4.57 -14.16
C GLU A 445 31.34 -4.37 -13.27
N THR A 446 31.82 -3.14 -13.19
CA THR A 446 32.97 -2.74 -12.37
C THR A 446 32.68 -1.58 -11.43
N ALA A 447 31.52 -0.93 -11.56
CA ALA A 447 31.16 0.20 -10.75
C ALA A 447 30.68 -0.26 -9.35
N ASP A 448 31.40 0.15 -8.30
CA ASP A 448 31.10 -0.22 -6.91
C ASP A 448 29.70 0.26 -6.44
N GLU A 449 29.13 1.25 -7.10
CA GLU A 449 27.81 1.80 -6.80
C GLU A 449 26.65 0.91 -7.28
N VAL A 450 26.92 -0.10 -8.10
CA VAL A 450 25.90 -0.98 -8.69
C VAL A 450 25.62 -2.19 -7.83
N HIS A 451 24.39 -2.33 -7.37
CA HIS A 451 23.96 -3.51 -6.62
C HIS A 451 23.95 -4.77 -7.53
N PRO A 452 24.55 -5.90 -7.14
CA PRO A 452 24.72 -7.09 -8.01
C PRO A 452 23.41 -7.67 -8.54
N PHE A 453 22.33 -7.61 -7.76
CA PHE A 453 21.01 -8.11 -8.16
C PHE A 453 20.20 -7.06 -8.93
N GLU A 454 20.19 -5.82 -8.47
CA GLU A 454 19.35 -4.75 -9.07
C GLU A 454 19.94 -4.21 -10.37
N LYS A 455 21.24 -4.37 -10.61
CA LYS A 455 21.90 -3.86 -11.80
C LYS A 455 21.79 -2.34 -11.97
N ARG A 456 22.10 -1.82 -13.15
CA ARG A 456 22.08 -0.37 -13.45
C ARG A 456 20.69 0.18 -13.68
N GLN A 457 19.78 -0.57 -14.30
CA GLN A 457 18.46 -0.11 -14.75
C GLN A 457 18.53 1.24 -15.54
N PRO A 458 19.44 1.41 -16.48
CA PRO A 458 19.82 2.73 -17.00
C PRO A 458 18.67 3.51 -17.64
N ALA A 459 17.74 2.84 -18.32
CA ALA A 459 16.58 3.50 -18.90
C ALA A 459 15.59 3.94 -17.80
N ALA A 460 15.24 3.07 -16.87
CA ALA A 460 14.33 3.40 -15.77
C ALA A 460 14.87 4.53 -14.89
N VAL A 461 16.17 4.46 -14.53
CA VAL A 461 16.84 5.51 -13.73
C VAL A 461 16.86 6.85 -14.47
N THR A 462 17.17 6.87 -15.77
CA THR A 462 17.17 8.11 -16.56
C THR A 462 15.78 8.73 -16.64
N LEU A 463 14.74 7.92 -16.86
CA LEU A 463 13.34 8.38 -16.91
C LEU A 463 12.90 8.94 -15.55
N GLY A 464 13.07 8.16 -14.48
CA GLY A 464 12.67 8.56 -13.15
C GLY A 464 13.42 9.78 -12.64
N THR A 465 14.74 9.86 -12.86
CA THR A 465 15.53 11.03 -12.48
C THR A 465 15.12 12.30 -13.27
N SER A 466 14.76 12.16 -14.56
CA SER A 466 14.22 13.30 -15.33
C SER A 466 12.94 13.87 -14.71
N TYR A 467 12.06 13.00 -14.20
CA TYR A 467 10.86 13.43 -13.49
C TYR A 467 11.20 14.05 -12.12
N ASP A 468 12.13 13.47 -11.37
CA ASP A 468 12.59 14.01 -10.08
C ASP A 468 13.21 15.40 -10.24
N GLU A 469 14.01 15.60 -11.29
CA GLU A 469 14.59 16.92 -11.62
C GLU A 469 13.51 17.95 -11.98
N TRP A 470 12.45 17.54 -12.70
CA TRP A 470 11.29 18.41 -12.92
C TRP A 470 10.61 18.81 -11.60
N CYS A 471 10.36 17.85 -10.72
CA CYS A 471 9.77 18.10 -9.41
C CYS A 471 10.63 19.05 -8.58
N LEU A 472 11.95 18.81 -8.55
CA LEU A 472 12.90 19.65 -7.83
C LEU A 472 12.96 21.08 -8.39
N ALA A 473 12.90 21.23 -9.74
CA ALA A 473 12.77 22.53 -10.37
C ALA A 473 11.52 23.29 -9.89
N GLN A 474 10.37 22.59 -9.77
CA GLN A 474 9.16 23.25 -9.28
C GLN A 474 9.30 23.70 -7.82
N ILE A 475 10.00 22.94 -6.95
CA ILE A 475 10.29 23.38 -5.58
C ILE A 475 11.22 24.60 -5.60
N ALA A 476 12.29 24.56 -6.39
CA ALA A 476 13.23 25.68 -6.55
C ALA A 476 12.51 26.97 -6.99
N LYS A 477 11.55 26.84 -7.91
CA LYS A 477 10.69 27.97 -8.33
C LYS A 477 9.88 28.56 -7.19
N GLN A 478 9.27 27.68 -6.32
CA GLN A 478 8.49 28.15 -5.16
C GLN A 478 9.37 28.89 -4.14
N LEU A 479 10.64 28.52 -4.03
CA LEU A 479 11.63 29.14 -3.14
C LEU A 479 12.34 30.34 -3.75
N GLY A 480 12.14 30.65 -5.04
CA GLY A 480 12.81 31.73 -5.75
C GLY A 480 14.27 31.45 -6.14
N TYR A 481 14.65 30.17 -6.22
CA TYR A 481 16.02 29.75 -6.58
C TYR A 481 16.17 29.64 -8.11
N GLU A 482 16.21 30.77 -8.80
CA GLU A 482 16.21 30.87 -10.27
C GLU A 482 17.30 30.04 -10.98
N LYS A 483 18.51 29.96 -10.42
CA LYS A 483 19.62 29.19 -11.02
C LYS A 483 19.31 27.70 -10.98
N ASP A 484 18.86 27.21 -9.82
CA ASP A 484 18.54 25.82 -9.62
C ASP A 484 17.29 25.43 -10.41
N TYR A 485 16.28 26.30 -10.46
CA TYR A 485 15.12 26.13 -11.32
C TYR A 485 15.53 25.83 -12.76
N ASN A 486 16.36 26.72 -13.36
CA ASN A 486 16.78 26.57 -14.76
C ASN A 486 17.65 25.33 -14.97
N TYR A 487 18.53 24.99 -14.01
CA TYR A 487 19.40 23.84 -14.08
C TYR A 487 18.60 22.52 -14.08
N PHE A 488 17.73 22.31 -13.09
CA PHE A 488 16.93 21.09 -12.99
C PHE A 488 15.83 21.03 -14.06
N LEU A 489 15.32 22.17 -14.52
CA LEU A 489 14.38 22.19 -15.63
C LEU A 489 15.04 21.73 -16.94
N GLN A 490 16.31 21.98 -17.15
CA GLN A 490 17.06 21.41 -18.28
C GLN A 490 17.24 19.91 -18.10
N GLY A 491 17.63 19.42 -16.92
CA GLY A 491 17.79 18.01 -16.60
C GLY A 491 16.48 17.21 -16.73
N SER A 492 15.35 17.85 -16.48
CA SER A 492 14.03 17.21 -16.66
C SER A 492 13.73 16.73 -18.08
N LYS A 493 14.57 17.08 -19.06
CA LYS A 493 14.48 16.65 -20.47
C LYS A 493 15.46 15.53 -20.81
N ASN A 494 16.22 15.04 -19.86
CA ASN A 494 17.26 14.03 -20.06
C ASN A 494 16.74 12.70 -20.63
N TYR A 495 15.44 12.38 -20.41
CA TYR A 495 14.79 11.24 -21.06
C TYR A 495 14.93 11.25 -22.59
N ARG A 496 15.08 12.42 -23.23
CA ARG A 496 15.27 12.55 -24.68
C ARG A 496 16.58 11.93 -25.15
N ASN A 497 17.62 11.88 -24.30
CA ASN A 497 18.92 11.33 -24.63
C ASN A 497 18.88 9.83 -24.90
N ILE A 498 17.90 9.13 -24.35
CA ILE A 498 17.71 7.67 -24.54
C ILE A 498 16.49 7.33 -25.40
N PHE A 499 15.77 8.33 -25.94
CA PHE A 499 14.67 8.07 -26.87
C PHE A 499 15.20 7.62 -28.22
N ASN A 500 14.78 6.45 -28.68
CA ASN A 500 15.14 5.95 -30.02
C ASN A 500 14.06 6.39 -31.04
N PRO A 501 14.40 7.30 -31.99
CA PRO A 501 13.42 7.83 -32.93
C PRO A 501 12.92 6.83 -33.97
N GLU A 502 13.63 5.71 -34.17
CA GLU A 502 13.23 4.67 -35.13
C GLU A 502 12.17 3.75 -34.50
N THR A 503 12.44 3.27 -33.28
CA THR A 503 11.57 2.30 -32.60
C THR A 503 10.48 2.97 -31.75
N LYS A 504 10.64 4.25 -31.40
CA LYS A 504 9.77 5.02 -30.51
C LYS A 504 9.72 4.46 -29.07
N PHE A 505 10.82 3.85 -28.62
CA PHE A 505 11.01 3.40 -27.25
C PHE A 505 12.15 4.19 -26.57
N PHE A 506 12.16 4.19 -25.26
CA PHE A 506 13.35 4.56 -24.49
C PHE A 506 14.29 3.35 -24.51
N HIS A 507 15.49 3.55 -25.02
CA HIS A 507 16.42 2.50 -25.32
C HIS A 507 17.76 2.79 -24.61
N PRO A 508 18.31 1.86 -23.82
CA PRO A 508 19.56 2.11 -23.12
C PRO A 508 20.71 2.35 -24.09
N LYS A 509 21.63 3.25 -23.69
CA LYS A 509 22.86 3.56 -24.40
C LYS A 509 24.09 3.21 -23.57
N ASN A 510 25.17 2.79 -24.23
CA ASN A 510 26.46 2.63 -23.58
C ASN A 510 27.16 3.98 -23.34
N ALA A 511 28.31 3.97 -22.68
CA ALA A 511 29.09 5.18 -22.40
C ALA A 511 29.65 5.89 -23.66
N LYS A 512 29.57 5.30 -24.84
CA LYS A 512 29.94 5.93 -26.13
C LYS A 512 28.75 6.62 -26.82
N GLY A 513 27.53 6.54 -26.23
CA GLY A 513 26.31 7.09 -26.82
C GLY A 513 25.63 6.19 -27.85
N GLU A 514 26.06 4.94 -27.98
CA GLU A 514 25.50 3.97 -28.91
C GLU A 514 24.35 3.21 -28.24
N PHE A 515 23.26 3.00 -28.95
CA PHE A 515 22.18 2.13 -28.48
C PHE A 515 22.62 0.69 -28.33
N ILE A 516 22.18 0.00 -27.30
CA ILE A 516 22.52 -1.41 -27.03
C ILE A 516 21.82 -2.30 -28.06
N GLU A 517 22.61 -3.08 -28.82
CA GLU A 517 22.07 -4.02 -29.80
C GLU A 517 22.80 -5.39 -29.71
N PRO A 518 22.09 -6.53 -29.88
CA PRO A 518 20.61 -6.65 -30.08
C PRO A 518 19.82 -6.37 -28.79
N PHE A 519 18.59 -5.84 -28.91
CA PHE A 519 17.78 -5.48 -27.74
C PHE A 519 16.31 -5.91 -27.88
N GLY A 520 15.76 -6.49 -26.82
CA GLY A 520 14.38 -6.98 -26.76
C GLY A 520 13.52 -6.20 -25.76
N TYR A 521 12.66 -5.29 -26.24
CA TYR A 521 11.81 -4.46 -25.38
C TYR A 521 10.81 -5.26 -24.52
N ALA A 522 10.39 -6.43 -24.97
CA ALA A 522 9.44 -7.26 -24.25
C ALA A 522 10.08 -8.11 -23.14
N THR A 523 11.39 -8.36 -23.26
CA THR A 523 12.12 -9.29 -22.39
C THR A 523 13.15 -8.61 -21.48
N ALA A 524 13.45 -7.34 -21.70
CA ALA A 524 14.32 -6.55 -20.82
C ALA A 524 13.51 -6.01 -19.64
N GLY A 525 14.00 -6.18 -18.42
CA GLY A 525 13.35 -5.77 -17.16
C GLY A 525 12.93 -6.96 -16.29
N GLY A 526 12.29 -6.67 -15.17
CA GLY A 526 11.86 -7.67 -14.18
C GLY A 526 13.01 -8.36 -13.43
N LEU A 527 12.70 -9.37 -12.65
CA LEU A 527 13.69 -10.09 -11.81
C LEU A 527 14.81 -10.75 -12.62
N GLY A 528 14.57 -11.11 -13.86
CA GLY A 528 15.53 -11.84 -14.70
C GLY A 528 16.42 -10.96 -15.57
N ALA A 529 16.14 -9.67 -15.75
CA ALA A 529 16.82 -8.84 -16.76
C ALA A 529 16.80 -7.33 -16.42
N ARG A 530 17.24 -6.97 -15.22
CA ARG A 530 17.30 -5.57 -14.74
C ARG A 530 18.43 -4.74 -15.34
N GLU A 531 19.07 -5.22 -16.37
CA GLU A 531 20.16 -4.51 -17.08
C GLU A 531 19.69 -3.25 -17.79
N ALA A 532 18.40 -3.13 -18.15
CA ALA A 532 17.85 -1.97 -18.87
C ALA A 532 16.77 -1.22 -18.09
N TYR A 533 15.78 -1.94 -17.60
CA TYR A 533 14.60 -1.40 -16.92
C TYR A 533 14.49 -1.96 -15.50
N GLY A 534 13.53 -1.44 -14.73
CA GLY A 534 13.19 -1.96 -13.41
C GLY A 534 12.30 -3.20 -13.48
N GLU A 535 11.17 -3.18 -12.76
CA GLU A 535 10.29 -4.35 -12.62
C GLU A 535 9.47 -4.67 -13.86
N ASN A 536 9.18 -3.69 -14.69
CA ASN A 536 8.48 -3.84 -15.96
C ASN A 536 9.43 -3.80 -17.16
N ASN A 537 8.91 -4.08 -18.34
CA ASN A 537 9.65 -4.07 -19.61
C ASN A 537 9.55 -2.74 -20.37
N GLY A 538 10.20 -2.65 -21.52
CA GLY A 538 10.23 -1.44 -22.33
C GLY A 538 8.86 -0.97 -22.82
N TRP A 539 7.85 -1.85 -22.95
CA TRP A 539 6.50 -1.46 -23.35
C TRP A 539 5.81 -0.60 -22.30
N ILE A 540 6.11 -0.79 -21.02
CA ILE A 540 5.59 0.03 -19.92
C ILE A 540 6.44 1.30 -19.79
N TYR A 541 7.77 1.18 -19.68
CA TYR A 541 8.66 2.33 -19.52
C TYR A 541 8.63 3.31 -20.71
N ARG A 542 8.11 2.88 -21.87
CA ARG A 542 7.85 3.74 -23.02
C ARG A 542 6.99 4.97 -22.70
N TRP A 543 6.19 4.92 -21.64
CA TRP A 543 5.22 5.95 -21.26
C TRP A 543 5.63 6.74 -20.01
N ASP A 544 6.77 6.42 -19.42
CA ASP A 544 7.18 6.95 -18.10
C ASP A 544 7.82 8.35 -18.18
N VAL A 545 7.06 9.30 -18.77
CA VAL A 545 7.36 10.73 -18.81
C VAL A 545 6.11 11.52 -18.36
N PRO A 546 5.65 11.33 -17.10
CA PRO A 546 4.37 11.87 -16.66
C PRO A 546 4.35 13.41 -16.62
N HIS A 547 5.49 14.07 -16.42
CA HIS A 547 5.60 15.52 -16.35
C HIS A 547 5.51 16.20 -17.71
N ASN A 548 5.83 15.54 -18.82
CA ASN A 548 5.92 16.13 -20.16
C ASN A 548 5.28 15.26 -21.24
N ILE A 549 4.02 14.91 -21.06
CA ILE A 549 3.26 14.08 -22.01
C ILE A 549 3.11 14.77 -23.38
N ALA A 550 3.03 16.12 -23.41
CA ALA A 550 2.97 16.85 -24.67
C ALA A 550 4.22 16.62 -25.52
N ASP A 551 5.40 16.64 -24.92
CA ASP A 551 6.66 16.36 -25.60
C ASP A 551 6.76 14.90 -26.03
N LEU A 552 6.29 13.96 -25.20
CA LEU A 552 6.26 12.54 -25.55
C LEU A 552 5.37 12.28 -26.78
N ILE A 553 4.24 13.00 -26.91
CA ILE A 553 3.38 12.95 -28.11
C ILE A 553 4.15 13.42 -29.35
N GLU A 554 4.89 14.51 -29.25
CA GLU A 554 5.73 15.03 -30.36
C GLU A 554 6.84 14.06 -30.74
N LEU A 555 7.58 13.53 -29.75
CA LEU A 555 8.65 12.53 -29.98
C LEU A 555 8.13 11.28 -30.68
N MET A 556 6.91 10.85 -30.39
CA MET A 556 6.29 9.71 -31.05
C MET A 556 5.76 10.01 -32.47
N GLY A 557 5.73 11.27 -32.88
CA GLY A 557 5.27 11.70 -34.22
C GLY A 557 3.84 12.22 -34.24
N GLY A 558 3.37 12.78 -33.12
CA GLY A 558 2.06 13.43 -32.99
C GLY A 558 0.96 12.51 -32.48
N LYS A 559 -0.24 13.09 -32.30
CA LYS A 559 -1.40 12.45 -31.64
C LYS A 559 -1.80 11.12 -32.27
N GLU A 560 -1.80 11.03 -33.59
CA GLU A 560 -2.20 9.80 -34.29
C GLU A 560 -1.17 8.65 -34.07
N ALA A 561 0.10 8.94 -34.18
CA ALA A 561 1.17 7.98 -33.93
C ALA A 561 1.17 7.54 -32.46
N PHE A 562 0.98 8.48 -31.53
CA PHE A 562 0.86 8.22 -30.09
C PHE A 562 -0.31 7.25 -29.80
N ARG A 563 -1.52 7.54 -30.34
CA ARG A 563 -2.67 6.63 -30.22
C ARG A 563 -2.35 5.23 -30.76
N ASN A 564 -1.75 5.15 -31.96
CA ASN A 564 -1.45 3.87 -32.59
C ASN A 564 -0.44 3.07 -31.75
N ASN A 565 0.52 3.73 -31.11
CA ASN A 565 1.46 3.09 -30.20
C ASN A 565 0.79 2.56 -28.92
N LEU A 566 -0.18 3.31 -28.34
CA LEU A 566 -0.97 2.84 -27.20
C LEU A 566 -1.80 1.60 -27.59
N GLU A 567 -2.52 1.64 -28.70
CA GLU A 567 -3.31 0.50 -29.17
C GLU A 567 -2.42 -0.71 -29.50
N THR A 568 -1.24 -0.48 -30.09
CA THR A 568 -0.28 -1.56 -30.38
C THR A 568 0.16 -2.26 -29.10
N MET A 569 0.47 -1.53 -28.03
CA MET A 569 0.82 -2.12 -26.73
C MET A 569 -0.30 -3.05 -26.20
N TYR A 570 -1.55 -2.60 -26.22
CA TYR A 570 -2.68 -3.39 -25.73
C TYR A 570 -3.02 -4.60 -26.62
N ASN A 571 -2.53 -4.63 -27.86
CA ASN A 571 -2.82 -5.70 -28.81
C ASN A 571 -1.61 -6.60 -29.14
N THR A 572 -0.41 -6.24 -28.69
CA THR A 572 0.79 -7.05 -28.94
C THR A 572 0.85 -8.22 -27.98
N PRO A 573 0.94 -9.47 -28.46
CA PRO A 573 1.11 -10.64 -27.60
C PRO A 573 2.39 -10.57 -26.79
N LEU A 574 2.48 -11.35 -25.71
CA LEU A 574 3.68 -11.44 -24.87
C LEU A 574 4.93 -11.90 -25.61
N GLY A 575 4.76 -12.57 -26.75
CA GLY A 575 5.86 -13.03 -27.62
C GLY A 575 6.39 -14.43 -27.28
N GLU A 576 6.13 -14.88 -26.05
CA GLU A 576 6.56 -16.18 -25.53
C GLU A 576 5.41 -16.89 -24.82
N ALA A 577 5.63 -18.15 -24.44
CA ALA A 577 4.69 -18.86 -23.58
C ALA A 577 4.64 -18.18 -22.20
N LYS A 578 3.44 -18.09 -21.61
CA LYS A 578 3.24 -17.35 -20.35
C LYS A 578 4.21 -17.77 -19.23
N TYR A 579 4.48 -19.05 -19.08
CA TYR A 579 5.39 -19.56 -18.05
C TYR A 579 6.85 -19.09 -18.25
N VAL A 580 7.29 -18.88 -19.49
CA VAL A 580 8.60 -18.33 -19.80
C VAL A 580 8.64 -16.84 -19.51
N PHE A 581 7.63 -16.11 -20.01
CA PHE A 581 7.49 -14.68 -19.81
C PHE A 581 7.46 -14.30 -18.32
N TYR A 582 6.59 -14.95 -17.54
CA TYR A 582 6.46 -14.64 -16.11
C TYR A 582 7.61 -15.15 -15.25
N ALA A 583 8.37 -16.15 -15.70
CA ALA A 583 9.61 -16.53 -15.01
C ALA A 583 10.66 -15.41 -15.06
N GLN A 584 10.63 -14.58 -16.10
CA GLN A 584 11.52 -13.43 -16.27
C GLN A 584 10.91 -12.14 -15.71
N LEU A 585 9.63 -11.93 -15.92
CA LEU A 585 8.90 -10.72 -15.58
C LEU A 585 7.72 -11.03 -14.64
N PRO A 586 7.96 -11.51 -13.40
CA PRO A 586 6.88 -11.89 -12.48
C PRO A 586 6.02 -10.71 -12.03
N ASP A 587 6.56 -9.48 -12.01
CA ASP A 587 5.83 -8.25 -11.69
C ASP A 587 4.94 -7.77 -12.85
N HIS A 588 5.04 -8.39 -14.02
CA HIS A 588 4.32 -7.99 -15.24
C HIS A 588 3.06 -8.85 -15.46
N THR A 589 2.29 -9.12 -14.42
CA THR A 589 0.98 -9.79 -14.47
C THR A 589 -0.16 -8.78 -14.77
N GLY A 590 -1.40 -9.20 -14.71
CA GLY A 590 -2.52 -8.33 -15.04
C GLY A 590 -2.52 -7.84 -16.51
N ASN A 591 -2.14 -8.71 -17.45
CA ASN A 591 -1.86 -8.32 -18.83
C ASN A 591 -3.09 -8.03 -19.67
N VAL A 592 -2.97 -6.98 -20.49
CA VAL A 592 -3.78 -6.75 -21.70
C VAL A 592 -2.77 -6.47 -22.82
N GLY A 593 -2.45 -7.50 -23.61
CA GLY A 593 -1.29 -7.46 -24.51
C GLY A 593 0.01 -7.30 -23.72
N GLN A 594 0.85 -6.34 -24.11
CA GLN A 594 2.08 -5.97 -23.40
C GLN A 594 1.83 -4.98 -22.23
N PHE A 595 0.63 -4.47 -22.06
CA PHE A 595 0.26 -3.69 -20.88
C PHE A 595 0.13 -4.59 -19.65
N SER A 596 0.63 -4.14 -18.50
CA SER A 596 0.48 -4.80 -17.21
C SER A 596 -0.27 -3.91 -16.23
N MET A 597 -1.33 -4.42 -15.58
CA MET A 597 -2.00 -3.69 -14.49
C MET A 597 -1.38 -3.97 -13.12
N ALA A 598 -0.41 -4.85 -13.05
CA ALA A 598 0.12 -5.40 -11.81
C ALA A 598 1.17 -4.54 -11.12
N ASN A 599 1.62 -3.45 -11.74
CA ASN A 599 2.74 -2.66 -11.22
C ASN A 599 2.54 -1.16 -11.47
N GLU A 600 3.04 -0.34 -10.57
CA GLU A 600 2.76 1.09 -10.45
C GLU A 600 3.16 1.94 -11.68
N PRO A 601 4.25 1.70 -12.39
CA PRO A 601 4.58 2.45 -13.62
C PRO A 601 3.49 2.41 -14.70
N SER A 602 2.55 1.46 -14.61
CA SER A 602 1.46 1.31 -15.57
C SER A 602 0.23 2.19 -15.28
N MET A 603 0.06 2.65 -14.05
CA MET A 603 -1.20 3.22 -13.55
C MET A 603 -1.68 4.46 -14.31
N HIS A 604 -0.77 5.29 -14.80
CA HIS A 604 -1.12 6.50 -15.56
C HIS A 604 -1.46 6.22 -17.03
N ILE A 605 -0.98 5.11 -17.59
CA ILE A 605 -1.07 4.82 -19.03
C ILE A 605 -2.52 4.80 -19.58
N PRO A 606 -3.51 4.21 -18.89
CA PRO A 606 -4.89 4.19 -19.38
C PRO A 606 -5.51 5.58 -19.55
N TYR A 607 -4.96 6.60 -18.89
CA TYR A 607 -5.44 7.98 -18.92
C TYR A 607 -4.79 8.83 -20.03
N LEU A 608 -3.75 8.34 -20.70
CA LEU A 608 -3.00 9.08 -21.71
C LEU A 608 -3.83 9.47 -22.94
N TYR A 609 -4.93 8.76 -23.22
CA TYR A 609 -5.85 9.11 -24.31
C TYR A 609 -6.51 10.50 -24.12
N ASN A 610 -6.62 11.00 -22.89
CA ASN A 610 -7.15 12.34 -22.62
C ASN A 610 -6.25 13.43 -23.25
N TYR A 611 -4.92 13.22 -23.31
CA TYR A 611 -3.97 14.17 -23.86
C TYR A 611 -3.99 14.29 -25.39
N ILE A 612 -4.60 13.31 -26.06
CA ILE A 612 -4.79 13.34 -27.52
C ILE A 612 -6.22 13.65 -27.93
N GLY A 613 -7.12 13.99 -26.97
CA GLY A 613 -8.51 14.35 -27.23
C GLY A 613 -9.45 13.15 -27.43
N GLU A 614 -9.07 11.98 -26.93
CA GLU A 614 -9.89 10.76 -27.04
C GLU A 614 -10.30 10.20 -25.65
N PRO A 615 -10.90 11.00 -24.72
CA PRO A 615 -11.18 10.58 -23.35
C PRO A 615 -12.14 9.37 -23.26
N TRP A 616 -12.95 9.15 -24.29
CA TRP A 616 -13.82 7.97 -24.38
C TRP A 616 -13.03 6.65 -24.39
N ARG A 617 -11.77 6.65 -24.87
CA ARG A 617 -10.88 5.48 -24.80
C ARG A 617 -10.39 5.25 -23.39
N THR A 618 -10.02 6.30 -22.68
CA THR A 618 -9.71 6.22 -21.22
C THR A 618 -10.89 5.61 -20.47
N GLN A 619 -12.11 6.09 -20.68
CA GLN A 619 -13.32 5.59 -20.02
C GLN A 619 -13.53 4.09 -20.26
N LYS A 620 -13.35 3.64 -21.50
CA LYS A 620 -13.40 2.22 -21.84
C LYS A 620 -12.29 1.44 -21.13
N ARG A 621 -11.05 1.91 -21.24
CA ARG A 621 -9.87 1.18 -20.76
C ARG A 621 -9.87 1.05 -19.25
N VAL A 622 -10.08 2.15 -18.53
CA VAL A 622 -10.13 2.15 -17.06
C VAL A 622 -11.23 1.22 -16.55
N ARG A 623 -12.45 1.32 -17.11
CA ARG A 623 -13.55 0.43 -16.71
C ARG A 623 -13.20 -1.04 -16.96
N THR A 624 -12.65 -1.38 -18.12
CA THR A 624 -12.26 -2.76 -18.43
C THR A 624 -11.21 -3.28 -17.46
N LEU A 625 -10.18 -2.47 -17.12
CA LEU A 625 -9.13 -2.88 -16.19
C LEU A 625 -9.67 -3.09 -14.78
N LEU A 626 -10.54 -2.22 -14.31
CA LEU A 626 -11.18 -2.37 -12.99
C LEU A 626 -12.06 -3.62 -12.93
N ASP A 627 -12.89 -3.85 -13.95
CA ASP A 627 -13.81 -5.00 -14.00
C ASP A 627 -13.07 -6.35 -14.12
N GLU A 628 -11.93 -6.40 -14.81
CA GLU A 628 -11.20 -7.63 -15.08
C GLU A 628 -10.21 -8.00 -13.96
N TRP A 629 -9.52 -7.02 -13.39
CA TRP A 629 -8.37 -7.28 -12.54
C TRP A 629 -8.59 -7.01 -11.05
N PHE A 630 -9.63 -6.26 -10.69
CA PHE A 630 -9.94 -5.98 -9.28
C PHE A 630 -11.26 -6.63 -8.89
N ARG A 631 -11.19 -7.68 -8.06
CA ARG A 631 -12.33 -8.50 -7.69
C ARG A 631 -12.40 -8.71 -6.18
N ASN A 632 -13.62 -8.85 -5.68
CA ASN A 632 -13.86 -9.15 -4.26
C ASN A 632 -13.64 -10.64 -3.95
N ASP A 633 -12.45 -11.16 -4.27
CA ASP A 633 -12.05 -12.55 -4.05
C ASP A 633 -10.56 -12.69 -3.68
N LEU A 634 -10.12 -13.92 -3.37
CA LEU A 634 -8.76 -14.23 -2.95
C LEU A 634 -7.68 -13.87 -3.97
N MET A 635 -8.00 -13.85 -5.27
CA MET A 635 -7.10 -13.47 -6.36
C MET A 635 -7.49 -12.09 -6.93
N GLY A 636 -8.12 -11.26 -6.11
CA GLY A 636 -8.74 -10.00 -6.53
C GLY A 636 -7.80 -8.84 -6.80
N LEU A 637 -6.49 -9.05 -6.78
CA LEU A 637 -5.47 -8.07 -7.20
C LEU A 637 -4.61 -8.66 -8.32
N PRO A 638 -4.23 -7.85 -9.33
CA PRO A 638 -3.45 -8.33 -10.47
C PRO A 638 -1.97 -8.60 -10.16
N GLY A 639 -1.43 -8.00 -9.11
CA GLY A 639 -0.04 -8.08 -8.68
C GLY A 639 0.13 -7.73 -7.20
N ASP A 640 1.32 -7.28 -6.84
CA ASP A 640 1.62 -6.83 -5.49
C ASP A 640 0.85 -5.54 -5.19
N GLU A 641 0.48 -5.34 -3.94
CA GLU A 641 -0.38 -4.20 -3.54
C GLU A 641 0.45 -2.93 -3.27
N ASP A 642 1.67 -3.13 -2.83
CA ASP A 642 2.74 -2.17 -2.65
C ASP A 642 2.38 -0.90 -1.86
N GLY A 643 2.16 -1.13 -0.57
CA GLY A 643 2.05 -0.05 0.42
C GLY A 643 0.83 0.88 0.27
N GLY A 644 -0.19 0.43 -0.44
CA GLY A 644 -1.37 1.23 -0.78
C GLY A 644 -1.35 1.79 -2.21
N GLY A 645 -0.25 1.61 -2.97
CA GLY A 645 -0.09 2.18 -4.32
C GLY A 645 -1.18 1.72 -5.27
N MET A 646 -1.32 0.40 -5.43
CA MET A 646 -2.37 -0.17 -6.27
C MET A 646 -3.78 0.11 -5.74
N SER A 647 -3.98 0.07 -4.44
CA SER A 647 -5.26 0.37 -3.80
C SER A 647 -5.69 1.82 -4.01
N ALA A 648 -4.79 2.78 -3.93
CA ALA A 648 -5.09 4.19 -4.20
C ALA A 648 -5.46 4.44 -5.67
N PHE A 649 -4.82 3.72 -6.62
CA PHE A 649 -5.27 3.73 -8.02
C PHE A 649 -6.72 3.30 -8.15
N VAL A 650 -7.12 2.21 -7.47
CA VAL A 650 -8.51 1.72 -7.48
C VAL A 650 -9.46 2.78 -6.91
N VAL A 651 -9.13 3.36 -5.75
CA VAL A 651 -9.96 4.40 -5.12
C VAL A 651 -10.20 5.57 -6.09
N PHE A 652 -9.14 6.16 -6.63
CA PHE A 652 -9.29 7.27 -7.58
C PHE A 652 -10.04 6.88 -8.85
N SER A 653 -9.68 5.75 -9.44
CA SER A 653 -10.28 5.31 -10.71
C SER A 653 -11.77 5.00 -10.56
N MET A 654 -12.19 4.41 -9.43
CA MET A 654 -13.60 4.15 -9.14
C MET A 654 -14.39 5.44 -8.82
N LEU A 655 -13.72 6.48 -8.28
CA LEU A 655 -14.29 7.82 -8.13
C LEU A 655 -14.44 8.54 -9.48
N GLY A 656 -13.73 8.10 -10.52
CA GLY A 656 -13.84 8.62 -11.88
C GLY A 656 -12.78 9.66 -12.27
N PHE A 657 -11.68 9.79 -11.54
CA PHE A 657 -10.56 10.67 -11.87
C PHE A 657 -9.24 10.16 -11.28
N TYR A 658 -8.09 10.66 -11.77
CA TYR A 658 -6.76 10.19 -11.33
C TYR A 658 -5.70 11.30 -11.41
N PRO A 659 -4.75 11.40 -10.44
CA PRO A 659 -3.64 12.36 -10.45
C PRO A 659 -2.46 11.82 -11.27
N ILE A 660 -2.49 11.95 -12.60
CA ILE A 660 -1.46 11.40 -13.51
C ILE A 660 -0.05 11.90 -13.19
N THR A 661 0.05 13.19 -12.85
CA THR A 661 1.34 13.88 -12.64
C THR A 661 1.35 14.52 -11.26
N PRO A 662 1.77 13.83 -10.20
CA PRO A 662 2.04 14.48 -8.93
C PRO A 662 3.00 15.68 -9.14
N GLY A 663 2.69 16.81 -8.50
CA GLY A 663 3.33 18.10 -8.77
C GLY A 663 2.55 19.02 -9.73
N LEU A 664 1.49 18.53 -10.37
CA LEU A 664 0.47 19.34 -11.03
C LEU A 664 -0.84 19.29 -10.23
N PRO A 665 -1.46 20.43 -9.90
CA PRO A 665 -2.66 20.47 -9.09
C PRO A 665 -3.93 20.19 -9.91
N ILE A 666 -3.94 19.06 -10.64
CA ILE A 666 -5.04 18.63 -11.52
C ILE A 666 -5.37 17.16 -11.34
N TYR A 667 -6.58 16.80 -11.74
CA TYR A 667 -7.04 15.42 -11.87
C TYR A 667 -7.59 15.17 -13.25
N VAL A 668 -7.20 14.07 -13.88
CA VAL A 668 -7.67 13.66 -15.21
C VAL A 668 -8.90 12.79 -15.04
N ILE A 669 -9.97 13.10 -15.80
CA ILE A 669 -11.25 12.41 -15.70
C ILE A 669 -11.20 11.08 -16.45
N GLY A 670 -11.59 10.01 -15.73
CA GLY A 670 -11.84 8.67 -16.23
C GLY A 670 -13.33 8.39 -16.38
N THR A 671 -13.85 7.42 -15.61
CA THR A 671 -15.27 7.06 -15.59
C THR A 671 -15.67 6.60 -14.19
N PRO A 672 -16.70 7.19 -13.56
CA PRO A 672 -17.12 6.78 -12.22
C PRO A 672 -17.74 5.37 -12.22
N MET A 673 -17.59 4.65 -11.10
CA MET A 673 -18.16 3.33 -10.87
C MET A 673 -19.31 3.30 -9.85
N PHE A 674 -19.78 4.47 -9.43
CA PHE A 674 -20.90 4.63 -8.50
C PHE A 674 -21.89 5.65 -9.03
N GLU A 675 -23.15 5.52 -8.61
CA GLU A 675 -24.18 6.51 -8.90
C GLU A 675 -23.85 7.85 -8.26
N ARG A 676 -23.29 7.80 -7.04
CA ARG A 676 -22.83 8.98 -6.31
C ARG A 676 -21.66 8.63 -5.40
N ALA A 677 -20.68 9.51 -5.34
CA ALA A 677 -19.63 9.49 -4.35
C ALA A 677 -19.54 10.86 -3.66
N VAL A 678 -19.31 10.88 -2.35
CA VAL A 678 -19.13 12.09 -1.55
C VAL A 678 -17.77 12.02 -0.88
N ILE A 679 -16.91 12.97 -1.17
CA ILE A 679 -15.56 13.11 -0.61
C ILE A 679 -15.60 14.23 0.42
N GLU A 680 -15.41 13.88 1.70
CA GLU A 680 -15.19 14.83 2.78
C GLU A 680 -13.76 15.32 2.70
N THR A 681 -13.54 16.56 2.26
CA THR A 681 -12.19 17.09 2.16
C THR A 681 -11.63 17.45 3.53
N GLY A 682 -10.32 17.37 3.70
CA GLY A 682 -9.66 17.81 4.94
C GLY A 682 -9.85 19.31 5.26
N ALA A 683 -10.39 20.07 4.32
CA ALA A 683 -10.79 21.48 4.54
C ALA A 683 -12.20 21.63 5.15
N GLY A 684 -12.86 20.54 5.53
CA GLY A 684 -14.19 20.53 6.11
C GLY A 684 -15.31 20.87 5.13
N LYS A 685 -15.09 20.59 3.85
CA LYS A 685 -16.08 20.72 2.76
C LYS A 685 -16.31 19.35 2.14
N SER A 686 -17.37 19.20 1.37
CA SER A 686 -17.64 17.98 0.62
C SER A 686 -17.66 18.25 -0.88
N PHE A 687 -17.09 17.31 -1.63
CA PHE A 687 -17.15 17.29 -3.09
C PHE A 687 -17.89 16.04 -3.54
N GLU A 688 -18.87 16.22 -4.41
CA GLU A 688 -19.71 15.12 -4.90
C GLU A 688 -19.35 14.78 -6.35
N VAL A 689 -19.22 13.49 -6.64
CA VAL A 689 -19.20 12.96 -8.01
C VAL A 689 -20.52 12.24 -8.25
N ILE A 690 -21.29 12.65 -9.26
CA ILE A 690 -22.62 12.11 -9.56
C ILE A 690 -22.63 11.57 -10.98
N ALA A 691 -23.10 10.34 -11.17
CA ALA A 691 -23.21 9.68 -12.45
C ALA A 691 -24.69 9.42 -12.78
N HIS A 692 -25.34 10.37 -13.45
CA HIS A 692 -26.70 10.20 -13.95
C HIS A 692 -26.76 9.10 -15.02
N ASN A 693 -27.78 8.24 -14.98
CA ASN A 693 -27.94 7.06 -15.85
C ASN A 693 -26.79 6.04 -15.68
N TYR A 694 -26.21 5.96 -14.49
CA TYR A 694 -25.21 4.94 -14.19
C TYR A 694 -25.77 3.52 -14.42
N SER A 695 -24.98 2.69 -15.07
CA SER A 695 -25.18 1.23 -15.11
C SER A 695 -23.85 0.56 -15.44
N PRO A 696 -23.71 -0.75 -15.26
CA PRO A 696 -22.49 -1.48 -15.65
C PRO A 696 -22.11 -1.31 -17.13
N THR A 697 -23.08 -1.08 -18.01
CA THR A 697 -22.86 -0.88 -19.45
C THR A 697 -22.68 0.58 -19.85
N ASN A 698 -23.18 1.53 -19.06
CA ASN A 698 -23.10 2.97 -19.33
C ASN A 698 -21.79 3.55 -18.81
N LYS A 699 -20.70 3.24 -19.50
CA LYS A 699 -19.34 3.63 -19.11
C LYS A 699 -18.84 4.93 -19.74
N TYR A 700 -19.56 5.47 -20.73
CA TYR A 700 -19.12 6.62 -21.50
C TYR A 700 -19.83 7.89 -21.05
N ILE A 701 -19.05 8.94 -20.80
CA ILE A 701 -19.54 10.28 -20.47
C ILE A 701 -20.14 10.90 -21.73
N GLN A 702 -21.42 11.28 -21.66
CA GLN A 702 -22.13 11.99 -22.73
C GLN A 702 -22.04 13.51 -22.56
N SER A 703 -22.10 13.98 -21.32
CA SER A 703 -21.90 15.37 -20.93
C SER A 703 -21.45 15.44 -19.48
N ALA A 704 -20.83 16.55 -19.11
CA ALA A 704 -20.43 16.81 -17.73
C ALA A 704 -20.80 18.23 -17.30
N LYS A 705 -20.96 18.43 -15.97
CA LYS A 705 -21.10 19.73 -15.33
C LYS A 705 -20.19 19.78 -14.11
N LEU A 706 -19.53 20.92 -13.91
CA LEU A 706 -18.81 21.24 -12.69
C LEU A 706 -19.50 22.44 -12.02
N ASN A 707 -20.01 22.24 -10.84
CA ASN A 707 -20.76 23.24 -10.08
C ASN A 707 -21.93 23.86 -10.88
N GLY A 708 -22.67 23.00 -11.61
CA GLY A 708 -23.84 23.37 -12.42
C GLY A 708 -23.51 24.02 -13.78
N LYS A 709 -22.24 24.28 -14.09
CA LYS A 709 -21.81 24.79 -15.40
C LYS A 709 -21.38 23.65 -16.31
N ASP A 710 -21.72 23.73 -17.58
CA ASP A 710 -21.27 22.75 -18.58
C ASP A 710 -19.75 22.63 -18.57
N TRP A 711 -19.25 21.41 -18.54
CA TRP A 711 -17.82 21.09 -18.40
C TRP A 711 -17.35 20.24 -19.56
N ASN A 712 -16.66 20.87 -20.50
CA ASN A 712 -16.12 20.23 -21.70
C ASN A 712 -14.60 20.03 -21.63
N GLN A 713 -14.09 19.77 -20.42
CA GLN A 713 -12.68 19.43 -20.18
C GLN A 713 -12.58 18.00 -19.64
N SER A 714 -11.55 17.28 -20.07
CA SER A 714 -11.27 15.92 -19.59
C SER A 714 -10.43 15.90 -18.31
N TRP A 715 -10.38 17.02 -17.60
CA TRP A 715 -9.63 17.24 -16.35
C TRP A 715 -10.25 18.38 -15.55
N PHE A 716 -9.87 18.50 -14.26
CA PHE A 716 -10.25 19.61 -13.38
C PHE A 716 -9.14 19.90 -12.36
N GLU A 717 -9.16 21.10 -11.77
CA GLU A 717 -8.13 21.53 -10.83
C GLU A 717 -8.41 21.05 -9.40
N HIS A 718 -7.35 20.83 -8.63
CA HIS A 718 -7.42 20.46 -7.21
C HIS A 718 -8.25 21.46 -6.38
N LYS A 719 -8.13 22.76 -6.68
CA LYS A 719 -8.90 23.81 -5.97
C LYS A 719 -10.41 23.62 -6.11
N GLU A 720 -10.90 23.10 -7.25
CA GLU A 720 -12.33 22.86 -7.45
C GLU A 720 -12.84 21.77 -6.51
N LEU A 721 -12.03 20.72 -6.29
CA LEU A 721 -12.35 19.66 -5.33
C LEU A 721 -12.33 20.21 -3.90
N MET A 722 -11.26 20.90 -3.49
CA MET A 722 -11.06 21.39 -2.13
C MET A 722 -12.03 22.50 -1.73
N ASN A 723 -12.56 23.24 -2.72
CA ASN A 723 -13.62 24.24 -2.46
C ASN A 723 -14.99 23.62 -2.19
N GLY A 724 -15.13 22.31 -2.41
CA GLY A 724 -16.40 21.59 -2.39
C GLY A 724 -17.23 21.86 -3.64
N GLY A 725 -18.35 21.16 -3.76
CA GLY A 725 -19.23 21.30 -4.93
C GLY A 725 -19.56 19.97 -5.58
N LYS A 726 -19.83 19.99 -6.91
CA LYS A 726 -20.32 18.81 -7.62
C LYS A 726 -19.67 18.68 -9.00
N LEU A 727 -19.22 17.46 -9.32
CA LEU A 727 -18.87 17.02 -10.65
C LEU A 727 -19.94 16.02 -11.12
N GLU A 728 -20.77 16.40 -12.09
CA GLU A 728 -21.91 15.62 -12.54
C GLU A 728 -21.66 15.12 -13.95
N PHE A 729 -21.91 13.84 -14.18
CA PHE A 729 -21.80 13.19 -15.48
C PHE A 729 -23.15 12.65 -15.91
N THR A 730 -23.48 12.78 -17.20
CA THR A 730 -24.53 11.98 -17.85
C THR A 730 -23.86 10.83 -18.57
N MET A 731 -24.20 9.60 -18.17
CA MET A 731 -23.57 8.39 -18.69
C MET A 731 -24.37 7.76 -19.84
N GLY A 732 -23.68 7.05 -20.72
CA GLY A 732 -24.27 6.29 -21.82
C GLY A 732 -23.44 5.06 -22.20
N ASN A 733 -24.04 4.19 -23.03
CA ASN A 733 -23.41 2.92 -23.43
C ASN A 733 -22.61 3.01 -24.75
N THR A 734 -22.63 4.18 -25.41
CA THR A 734 -21.88 4.42 -26.65
C THR A 734 -20.90 5.56 -26.47
N PRO A 735 -19.70 5.48 -27.12
CA PRO A 735 -18.69 6.54 -27.01
C PRO A 735 -19.21 7.90 -27.53
N ASN A 736 -19.11 8.94 -26.71
CA ASN A 736 -19.19 10.32 -27.17
C ASN A 736 -17.79 10.82 -27.55
N LYS A 737 -17.51 10.88 -28.86
CA LYS A 737 -16.20 11.28 -29.37
C LYS A 737 -15.97 12.80 -29.38
N ASN A 738 -17.03 13.57 -29.11
CA ASN A 738 -16.98 15.04 -29.16
C ASN A 738 -16.79 15.65 -27.76
N TRP A 739 -17.19 14.95 -26.68
CA TRP A 739 -17.01 15.47 -25.34
C TRP A 739 -15.53 15.60 -25.01
N ALA A 740 -15.10 16.80 -24.64
CA ALA A 740 -13.73 17.16 -24.25
C ALA A 740 -12.63 16.81 -25.28
N ALA A 741 -12.99 16.67 -26.58
CA ALA A 741 -12.05 16.29 -27.64
C ALA A 741 -10.96 17.37 -27.87
N ASP A 742 -11.29 18.65 -27.64
CA ASP A 742 -10.39 19.79 -27.87
C ASP A 742 -9.70 20.28 -26.58
N SER A 743 -9.85 19.53 -25.46
CA SER A 743 -9.35 19.94 -24.15
C SER A 743 -8.40 18.91 -23.55
N ALA A 744 -7.16 18.91 -24.01
CA ALA A 744 -6.12 18.09 -23.37
C ALA A 744 -5.79 18.59 -21.95
N PRO A 745 -5.48 17.69 -21.00
CA PRO A 745 -4.97 18.07 -19.69
C PRO A 745 -3.65 18.89 -19.82
N PRO A 746 -3.35 19.77 -18.86
CA PRO A 746 -2.07 20.47 -18.82
C PRO A 746 -0.87 19.52 -18.80
N SER A 747 0.17 19.90 -19.55
CA SER A 747 1.48 19.25 -19.58
C SER A 747 2.54 20.34 -19.66
N PHE A 748 3.76 20.06 -19.22
CA PHE A 748 4.81 21.07 -19.06
C PHE A 748 5.04 21.93 -20.31
N GLU A 749 5.02 21.38 -21.51
CA GLU A 749 5.31 22.14 -22.75
C GLU A 749 4.06 22.54 -23.58
N MET A 750 2.85 22.37 -23.07
CA MET A 750 1.64 22.78 -23.80
C MET A 750 1.47 24.29 -23.98
N ASN A 751 2.24 25.11 -23.27
CA ASN A 751 2.10 26.57 -23.24
C ASN A 751 3.23 27.31 -24.01
N LYS A 752 3.86 26.66 -24.99
CA LYS A 752 4.83 27.28 -25.89
C LYS A 752 4.23 27.76 -27.19
#